data_b731df510704d14c5a944dd3685d6ea0
#
_entry.id   b731df510704d14c5a944dd3685d6ea0
#
_cell.length_a   1.000
_cell.length_b   1.000
_cell.length_c   1.000
_cell.angle_alpha   90.00
_cell.angle_beta   90.00
_cell.angle_gamma   90.00
#
_symmetry.space_group_name_H-M   'P 1'
#
loop_
_entity.id
_entity.type
_entity.pdbx_description
1 polymer ?
#
loop_
_entity_poly.entity_id
_entity_poly.type
_entity_poly.pdbx_seq_one_letter_code
_entity_poly.pdbx_strand_id
1 'polypeptide(L)'
;MDCILLQDNFQSFPIGSFPFDHAHSAMGEYHYYPVTGYTGQWYDPIVNADYRGPSWLITEMNGIKYIEQMRVRNPLTRNVSPLLAAGDVNWRDYTVQVLIRALCTTEEAGIVFRYQTSLMNYAFCINSGKAQFWKICKKNRTLIGETEYAYNCDDYYRLEVVCRGTHFTGKINGEEILSVEDGDYRYGKIALFSYMPAQFTDVCVTTDEISYGRLIQEKQERERRTAQKRARYAQPKLHKVIDLKNYGAARQIRFGHLMGGQQWYFVMAQHQKRVHKDRYSNISCLTAVNMDTGSILWQIGEPSDMSENQNVTADLPFQVYDINGDGYDEVIMARDFKLMILDGRTGEVMKWIPTPMNDIPGDQLLGIEFKKHAFDRLNADAIRIVNVSGKERPTDILIKDRYARLWVFNSDLELLWRFNYKNTGHFPYGYDFNGDGKDEIFSCYNMIGSDGKLMWTLPIEVDHTDEIIVGQFDPDEEEMIAMVSGWEGFMIVDKQGNIRHRDLNGHGQRISAANYCPERKGLEICTTTYWEYQGIIYLHDCKGNELWHMEPSSNGNIIAPVNWQGDGTELILLNGNITYGGMLDGDGDVVVTFPDDGHPDLCAEVINVTGDARDEIVLWDADRMFIYTQDRPCEIKGKEYVPEKYPHYNSSNYRGEYSFAKWVSRNDEMKEDK
;
A
#
# COMPACT_ATOMS: atom_id res chain seq x y z
N MET A 1 5.64 39.82 17.11
CA MET A 1 4.35 39.14 17.44
C MET A 1 4.47 37.67 17.07
N ASP A 2 3.82 36.82 17.87
CA ASP A 2 3.78 35.40 17.49
C ASP A 2 2.67 35.18 16.47
N CYS A 3 3.00 34.54 15.35
CA CYS A 3 2.05 34.15 14.32
C CYS A 3 1.54 32.74 14.62
N ILE A 4 0.22 32.55 14.55
CA ILE A 4 -0.41 31.24 14.77
C ILE A 4 -0.33 30.41 13.49
N LEU A 5 0.25 29.22 13.59
CA LEU A 5 0.30 28.21 12.52
C LEU A 5 -0.86 27.22 12.62
N LEU A 6 -1.22 26.82 13.85
CA LEU A 6 -2.33 25.93 14.16
C LEU A 6 -2.89 26.31 15.53
N GLN A 7 -4.21 26.31 15.64
CA GLN A 7 -4.90 26.41 16.92
C GLN A 7 -6.16 25.56 16.89
N ASP A 8 -6.30 24.66 17.85
CA ASP A 8 -7.46 23.78 17.96
C ASP A 8 -7.74 23.40 19.42
N ASN A 9 -8.99 23.52 19.82
CA ASN A 9 -9.48 23.11 21.12
C ASN A 9 -10.52 21.98 21.02
N PHE A 10 -10.72 21.43 19.82
CA PHE A 10 -11.62 20.33 19.49
C PHE A 10 -13.12 20.58 19.71
N GLN A 11 -13.53 21.80 20.07
CA GLN A 11 -14.93 22.11 20.36
C GLN A 11 -15.85 22.06 19.13
N SER A 12 -15.29 22.25 17.92
CA SER A 12 -16.02 22.26 16.64
C SER A 12 -16.35 20.88 16.10
N PHE A 13 -15.67 19.82 16.57
CA PHE A 13 -15.86 18.48 16.05
C PHE A 13 -17.04 17.75 16.72
N PRO A 14 -17.72 16.83 15.99
CA PRO A 14 -18.76 15.98 16.57
C PRO A 14 -18.17 14.98 17.56
N ILE A 15 -18.95 14.61 18.58
CA ILE A 15 -18.58 13.53 19.52
C ILE A 15 -18.57 12.20 18.75
N GLY A 16 -17.56 11.38 19.01
CA GLY A 16 -17.41 10.04 18.39
C GLY A 16 -16.05 9.81 17.78
N SER A 17 -15.96 8.84 16.88
CA SER A 17 -14.72 8.48 16.18
C SER A 17 -14.09 9.67 15.45
N PHE A 18 -12.78 9.76 15.52
CA PHE A 18 -12.02 10.82 14.88
C PHE A 18 -10.62 10.31 14.49
N PRO A 19 -10.02 10.72 13.37
CA PRO A 19 -10.66 11.47 12.28
C PRO A 19 -11.41 10.58 11.26
N PHE A 20 -11.41 9.26 11.47
CA PHE A 20 -11.92 8.29 10.51
C PHE A 20 -13.26 7.68 10.90
N ASP A 21 -14.08 7.37 9.88
CA ASP A 21 -15.29 6.58 10.01
C ASP A 21 -14.94 5.07 9.92
N HIS A 22 -14.74 4.45 11.07
CA HIS A 22 -14.43 3.03 11.15
C HIS A 22 -15.57 2.11 10.71
N ALA A 23 -16.81 2.60 10.72
CA ALA A 23 -17.96 1.78 10.29
C ALA A 23 -17.99 1.55 8.78
N HIS A 24 -17.42 2.49 8.01
CA HIS A 24 -17.37 2.40 6.55
C HIS A 24 -15.94 2.18 6.02
N SER A 25 -15.00 1.85 6.90
CA SER A 25 -13.62 1.61 6.51
C SER A 25 -13.45 0.28 5.80
N ALA A 26 -12.66 0.26 4.73
CA ALA A 26 -12.23 -0.94 4.06
C ALA A 26 -10.96 -1.46 4.69
N MET A 27 -11.06 -2.58 5.40
CA MET A 27 -9.94 -3.25 6.03
C MET A 27 -9.44 -4.41 5.16
N GLY A 28 -8.24 -4.85 5.41
CA GLY A 28 -7.58 -5.89 4.63
C GLY A 28 -6.43 -5.28 3.82
N GLU A 29 -6.09 -5.89 2.72
CA GLU A 29 -4.91 -5.50 1.93
C GLU A 29 -5.03 -4.13 1.25
N TYR A 30 -6.22 -3.52 1.22
CA TYR A 30 -6.42 -2.22 0.57
C TYR A 30 -6.34 -1.01 1.50
N HIS A 31 -6.82 -1.12 2.72
CA HIS A 31 -6.60 -0.12 3.77
C HIS A 31 -7.19 1.28 3.50
N TYR A 32 -8.42 1.32 3.07
CA TYR A 32 -9.16 2.57 2.87
C TYR A 32 -9.88 2.99 4.14
N TYR A 33 -9.71 4.25 4.54
CA TYR A 33 -10.34 4.85 5.72
C TYR A 33 -10.95 6.21 5.38
N PRO A 34 -12.27 6.30 5.18
CA PRO A 34 -12.91 7.58 4.93
C PRO A 34 -12.88 8.45 6.18
N VAL A 35 -12.74 9.75 6.00
CA VAL A 35 -12.81 10.71 7.11
C VAL A 35 -14.25 10.90 7.59
N THR A 36 -14.43 11.26 8.89
CA THR A 36 -15.75 11.46 9.50
C THR A 36 -16.41 12.80 9.15
N GLY A 37 -15.92 13.51 8.16
CA GLY A 37 -16.33 14.84 7.77
C GLY A 37 -15.18 15.84 7.91
N TYR A 38 -15.47 17.08 8.32
CA TYR A 38 -14.42 18.07 8.52
C TYR A 38 -13.54 17.71 9.72
N THR A 39 -12.26 17.48 9.48
CA THR A 39 -11.26 17.10 10.50
C THR A 39 -10.18 18.17 10.72
N GLY A 40 -10.35 19.37 10.14
CA GLY A 40 -9.33 20.40 10.17
C GLY A 40 -8.06 19.95 9.42
N GLN A 41 -6.92 20.07 10.12
CA GLN A 41 -5.63 19.60 9.60
C GLN A 41 -5.23 18.24 10.18
N TRP A 42 -6.10 17.59 10.97
CA TRP A 42 -5.78 16.36 11.68
C TRP A 42 -5.95 15.10 10.82
N TYR A 43 -5.03 14.17 10.96
CA TYR A 43 -5.12 12.83 10.40
C TYR A 43 -4.43 11.82 11.34
N ASP A 44 -4.87 10.56 11.27
CA ASP A 44 -4.29 9.45 12.06
C ASP A 44 -3.43 8.58 11.13
N PRO A 45 -2.10 8.61 11.26
CA PRO A 45 -1.20 7.79 10.44
C PRO A 45 -1.10 6.34 10.94
N ILE A 46 -1.72 5.99 12.08
CA ILE A 46 -1.57 4.69 12.77
C ILE A 46 -2.93 3.98 12.91
N VAL A 47 -3.86 4.21 12.01
CA VAL A 47 -5.25 3.77 12.11
C VAL A 47 -5.41 2.30 12.48
N ASN A 48 -4.47 1.47 12.08
CA ASN A 48 -4.64 0.04 12.00
C ASN A 48 -3.83 -0.77 13.02
N ALA A 49 -3.43 -0.15 14.11
CA ALA A 49 -2.55 -0.77 15.10
C ALA A 49 -3.08 -2.11 15.66
N ASP A 50 -4.40 -2.38 15.65
CA ASP A 50 -4.95 -3.65 16.12
C ASP A 50 -6.34 -4.06 15.56
N TYR A 51 -6.85 -3.44 14.49
CA TYR A 51 -8.14 -3.73 13.81
C TYR A 51 -9.42 -3.62 14.65
N ARG A 52 -9.43 -2.97 15.80
CA ARG A 52 -10.55 -3.06 16.74
C ARG A 52 -11.31 -1.75 16.97
N GLY A 53 -11.26 -0.83 16.01
CA GLY A 53 -11.98 0.44 16.11
C GLY A 53 -11.03 1.63 16.29
N PRO A 54 -11.55 2.82 16.55
CA PRO A 54 -10.78 4.06 16.57
C PRO A 54 -9.74 4.10 17.68
N SER A 55 -8.59 4.70 17.39
CA SER A 55 -7.61 5.07 18.42
C SER A 55 -8.00 6.37 19.12
N TRP A 56 -8.69 7.26 18.40
CA TRP A 56 -9.03 8.60 18.83
C TRP A 56 -10.53 8.83 18.81
N LEU A 57 -11.04 9.49 19.86
CA LEU A 57 -12.43 9.90 19.97
C LEU A 57 -12.51 11.36 20.43
N ILE A 58 -13.49 12.09 19.90
CA ILE A 58 -13.96 13.31 20.53
C ILE A 58 -14.89 12.91 21.65
N THR A 59 -14.51 13.24 22.89
CA THR A 59 -15.30 12.98 24.10
C THR A 59 -15.70 14.30 24.74
N GLU A 60 -16.72 14.29 25.60
CA GLU A 60 -17.19 15.49 26.33
C GLU A 60 -17.29 15.20 27.81
N MET A 61 -16.80 16.15 28.62
CA MET A 61 -16.94 16.14 30.06
C MET A 61 -17.25 17.55 30.53
N ASN A 62 -18.35 17.73 31.27
CA ASN A 62 -18.81 19.04 31.81
C ASN A 62 -18.97 20.12 30.72
N GLY A 63 -19.43 19.75 29.52
CA GLY A 63 -19.63 20.68 28.40
C GLY A 63 -18.33 21.08 27.67
N ILE A 64 -17.19 20.47 27.98
CA ILE A 64 -15.92 20.69 27.32
C ILE A 64 -15.55 19.45 26.57
N LYS A 65 -15.19 19.58 25.27
CA LYS A 65 -14.74 18.50 24.44
C LYS A 65 -13.22 18.36 24.48
N TYR A 66 -12.80 17.12 24.38
CA TYR A 66 -11.40 16.71 24.36
C TYR A 66 -11.20 15.73 23.21
N ILE A 67 -10.01 15.72 22.62
CA ILE A 67 -9.57 14.55 21.85
C ILE A 67 -8.94 13.57 22.83
N GLU A 68 -9.45 12.35 22.84
CA GLU A 68 -9.02 11.30 23.75
C GLU A 68 -8.45 10.11 22.98
N GLN A 69 -7.22 9.74 23.33
CA GLN A 69 -6.63 8.49 22.89
C GLN A 69 -7.16 7.39 23.82
N MET A 70 -7.75 6.34 23.22
CA MET A 70 -8.51 5.33 23.94
C MET A 70 -7.78 3.99 24.08
N ARG A 71 -6.69 3.80 23.39
CA ARG A 71 -6.03 2.50 23.33
C ARG A 71 -5.00 2.33 24.42
N VAL A 72 -4.94 1.11 24.93
CA VAL A 72 -3.92 0.66 25.86
C VAL A 72 -2.86 -0.07 25.08
N ARG A 73 -1.58 0.20 25.39
CA ARG A 73 -0.45 -0.55 24.84
C ARG A 73 -0.67 -2.04 25.04
N ASN A 74 -0.66 -2.79 23.95
CA ASN A 74 -0.73 -4.23 23.98
C ASN A 74 0.69 -4.79 23.82
N PRO A 75 1.29 -5.42 24.86
CA PRO A 75 2.63 -5.97 24.75
C PRO A 75 2.74 -7.18 23.81
N LEU A 76 1.60 -7.72 23.34
CA LEU A 76 1.55 -8.81 22.36
C LEU A 76 1.46 -8.28 20.93
N THR A 77 1.13 -7.03 20.73
CA THR A 77 1.22 -6.31 19.46
C THR A 77 2.48 -5.45 19.47
N ARG A 78 3.04 -5.22 18.30
CA ARG A 78 4.23 -4.39 18.13
C ARG A 78 4.01 -3.01 18.73
N ASN A 79 5.03 -2.47 19.37
CA ASN A 79 5.00 -1.29 20.25
C ASN A 79 4.70 0.03 19.53
N VAL A 80 3.54 0.18 18.92
CA VAL A 80 3.13 1.39 18.23
C VAL A 80 2.27 2.23 19.12
N SER A 81 2.61 3.49 19.29
CA SER A 81 1.72 4.46 19.93
C SER A 81 0.79 5.08 18.90
N PRO A 82 -0.50 5.21 19.19
CA PRO A 82 -1.38 6.02 18.37
C PRO A 82 -0.85 7.44 18.23
N LEU A 83 -0.87 7.96 17.00
CA LEU A 83 -0.48 9.30 16.63
C LEU A 83 -1.69 10.04 16.05
N LEU A 84 -1.80 11.33 16.32
CA LEU A 84 -2.75 12.22 15.66
C LEU A 84 -1.96 13.43 15.16
N ALA A 85 -1.68 13.46 13.86
CA ALA A 85 -0.78 14.43 13.25
C ALA A 85 -1.52 15.61 12.62
N ALA A 86 -0.89 16.78 12.61
CA ALA A 86 -1.41 17.98 11.96
C ALA A 86 -0.28 18.94 11.53
N GLY A 87 -0.58 19.81 10.58
CA GLY A 87 0.28 20.90 10.17
C GLY A 87 1.01 20.67 8.84
N ASP A 88 2.00 21.52 8.55
CA ASP A 88 2.80 21.46 7.31
C ASP A 88 4.18 20.88 7.61
N VAL A 89 4.64 19.94 6.78
CA VAL A 89 5.95 19.30 6.89
C VAL A 89 7.12 20.29 6.84
N ASN A 90 6.92 21.50 6.33
CA ASN A 90 7.96 22.52 6.21
C ASN A 90 8.07 23.46 7.43
N TRP A 91 7.28 23.24 8.48
CA TRP A 91 7.42 24.02 9.71
C TRP A 91 8.81 23.81 10.32
N ARG A 92 9.48 24.91 10.65
CA ARG A 92 10.85 24.86 11.18
C ARG A 92 10.91 25.41 12.61
N ASP A 93 11.15 26.69 12.77
CA ASP A 93 11.34 27.32 14.10
C ASP A 93 9.99 27.72 14.67
N TYR A 94 9.40 26.85 15.48
CA TYR A 94 8.07 27.04 16.07
C TYR A 94 8.03 26.63 17.54
N THR A 95 6.97 27.04 18.22
CA THR A 95 6.61 26.57 19.54
C THR A 95 5.29 25.83 19.45
N VAL A 96 5.22 24.63 19.99
CA VAL A 96 3.98 23.85 20.11
C VAL A 96 3.61 23.71 21.57
N GLN A 97 2.33 23.92 21.89
CA GLN A 97 1.75 23.75 23.23
C GLN A 97 0.52 22.85 23.15
N VAL A 98 0.31 22.06 24.18
CA VAL A 98 -0.91 21.27 24.36
C VAL A 98 -1.25 21.15 25.86
N LEU A 99 -2.52 21.17 26.18
CA LEU A 99 -3.00 20.80 27.51
C LEU A 99 -3.32 19.32 27.52
N ILE A 100 -2.63 18.55 28.37
CA ILE A 100 -2.72 17.09 28.44
C ILE A 100 -3.11 16.64 29.83
N ARG A 101 -3.96 15.61 29.91
CA ARG A 101 -4.22 14.83 31.10
C ARG A 101 -3.93 13.36 30.77
N ALA A 102 -2.87 12.82 31.35
CA ALA A 102 -2.57 11.40 31.26
C ALA A 102 -3.49 10.63 32.21
N LEU A 103 -4.17 9.60 31.73
CA LEU A 103 -5.03 8.75 32.56
C LEU A 103 -4.25 7.58 33.19
N CYS A 104 -2.94 7.55 32.97
CA CYS A 104 -2.00 6.61 33.60
C CYS A 104 -0.64 7.28 33.75
N THR A 105 0.09 6.95 34.81
CA THR A 105 1.44 7.50 35.07
C THR A 105 2.57 6.56 34.71
N THR A 106 2.28 5.34 34.24
CA THR A 106 3.29 4.31 33.97
C THR A 106 3.70 4.22 32.50
N GLU A 107 3.07 5.01 31.61
CA GLU A 107 3.33 5.01 30.18
C GLU A 107 3.38 6.44 29.65
N GLU A 108 3.88 6.58 28.44
CA GLU A 108 4.15 7.85 27.80
C GLU A 108 2.88 8.55 27.29
N ALA A 109 2.85 9.87 27.46
CA ALA A 109 1.90 10.74 26.78
C ALA A 109 2.55 12.12 26.52
N GLY A 110 2.35 12.69 25.32
CA GLY A 110 3.01 13.93 24.99
C GLY A 110 2.80 14.46 23.57
N ILE A 111 3.79 15.20 23.13
CA ILE A 111 3.83 15.92 21.86
C ILE A 111 4.93 15.32 20.98
N VAL A 112 4.59 15.02 19.73
CA VAL A 112 5.57 14.79 18.67
C VAL A 112 5.80 16.09 17.91
N PHE A 113 7.04 16.35 17.55
CA PHE A 113 7.43 17.56 16.83
C PHE A 113 8.49 17.24 15.78
N ARG A 114 8.74 18.16 14.82
CA ARG A 114 9.58 17.90 13.65
C ARG A 114 9.20 16.59 12.94
N TYR A 115 7.91 16.34 12.92
CA TYR A 115 7.34 15.13 12.35
C TYR A 115 7.44 15.15 10.83
N GLN A 116 8.24 14.27 10.28
CA GLN A 116 8.35 14.04 8.84
C GLN A 116 7.44 12.89 8.42
N THR A 117 7.52 11.79 9.15
CA THR A 117 6.64 10.63 9.05
C THR A 117 6.43 10.03 10.45
N SER A 118 5.50 9.10 10.58
CA SER A 118 5.28 8.34 11.82
C SER A 118 6.52 7.56 12.29
N LEU A 119 7.46 7.30 11.38
CA LEU A 119 8.75 6.63 11.67
C LEU A 119 9.93 7.60 11.82
N MET A 120 9.76 8.90 11.60
CA MET A 120 10.85 9.88 11.58
C MET A 120 10.41 11.18 12.25
N ASN A 121 10.71 11.30 13.54
CA ASN A 121 10.26 12.44 14.35
C ASN A 121 11.00 12.53 15.70
N TYR A 122 10.72 13.59 16.46
CA TYR A 122 11.05 13.73 17.88
C TYR A 122 9.78 13.75 18.72
N ALA A 123 9.90 13.34 19.98
CA ALA A 123 8.81 13.41 20.94
C ALA A 123 9.29 14.02 22.28
N PHE A 124 8.42 14.83 22.91
CA PHE A 124 8.54 15.28 24.28
C PHE A 124 7.35 14.79 25.09
N CYS A 125 7.60 14.06 26.17
CA CYS A 125 6.55 13.38 26.92
C CYS A 125 6.80 13.35 28.42
N ILE A 126 5.71 13.11 29.17
CA ILE A 126 5.73 12.66 30.55
C ILE A 126 5.60 11.13 30.58
N ASN A 127 6.40 10.47 31.42
CA ASN A 127 6.44 9.02 31.53
C ASN A 127 7.02 8.59 32.88
N SER A 128 6.29 7.81 33.66
CA SER A 128 6.79 7.16 34.89
C SER A 128 7.52 8.10 35.86
N GLY A 129 6.98 9.31 36.10
CA GLY A 129 7.59 10.31 36.96
C GLY A 129 8.76 11.08 36.35
N LYS A 130 8.90 11.07 35.02
CA LYS A 130 9.94 11.77 34.28
C LYS A 130 9.38 12.61 33.15
N ALA A 131 10.13 13.62 32.72
CA ALA A 131 9.97 14.29 31.44
C ALA A 131 11.12 13.83 30.51
N GLN A 132 10.79 13.48 29.26
CA GLN A 132 11.72 12.82 28.36
C GLN A 132 11.65 13.41 26.95
N PHE A 133 12.82 13.50 26.28
CA PHE A 133 12.93 13.70 24.84
C PHE A 133 13.40 12.42 24.15
N TRP A 134 12.67 12.04 23.13
CA TRP A 134 12.94 10.88 22.29
C TRP A 134 13.17 11.28 20.83
N LYS A 135 14.05 10.54 20.14
CA LYS A 135 14.22 10.55 18.69
C LYS A 135 13.78 9.21 18.12
N ILE A 136 12.94 9.26 17.13
CA ILE A 136 12.45 8.09 16.37
C ILE A 136 13.07 8.16 14.98
N CYS A 137 13.75 7.09 14.56
CA CYS A 137 14.35 6.94 13.25
C CYS A 137 14.14 5.50 12.77
N LYS A 138 13.10 5.29 11.95
CA LYS A 138 12.70 3.97 11.48
C LYS A 138 12.45 3.01 12.67
N LYS A 139 13.16 1.89 12.76
CA LYS A 139 13.04 0.95 13.91
C LYS A 139 13.72 1.44 15.19
N ASN A 140 14.54 2.47 15.11
CA ASN A 140 15.34 2.93 16.23
C ASN A 140 14.63 4.01 17.03
N ARG A 141 14.58 3.84 18.33
CA ARG A 141 14.09 4.83 19.27
C ARG A 141 15.19 5.16 20.29
N THR A 142 15.62 6.41 20.30
CA THR A 142 16.75 6.86 21.12
C THR A 142 16.30 7.91 22.11
N LEU A 143 16.54 7.67 23.40
CA LEU A 143 16.37 8.67 24.45
C LEU A 143 17.49 9.72 24.31
N ILE A 144 17.12 10.99 24.06
CA ILE A 144 18.10 12.07 23.87
C ILE A 144 18.17 13.02 25.07
N GLY A 145 17.25 12.89 26.03
CA GLY A 145 17.31 13.60 27.30
C GLY A 145 16.20 13.19 28.25
N GLU A 146 16.45 13.21 29.55
CA GLU A 146 15.44 12.99 30.57
C GLU A 146 15.75 13.73 31.87
N THR A 147 14.69 14.00 32.64
CA THR A 147 14.77 14.54 34.00
C THR A 147 13.59 14.07 34.85
N GLU A 148 13.73 14.07 36.16
CA GLU A 148 12.64 13.75 37.10
C GLU A 148 11.54 14.81 37.05
N TYR A 149 10.29 14.38 36.93
CA TYR A 149 9.11 15.23 36.95
C TYR A 149 7.91 14.49 37.50
N ALA A 150 7.48 14.82 38.72
CA ALA A 150 6.32 14.20 39.35
C ALA A 150 5.02 14.75 38.78
N TYR A 151 4.11 13.88 38.37
CA TYR A 151 2.77 14.22 37.89
C TYR A 151 1.75 13.17 38.35
N ASN A 152 0.45 13.50 38.23
CA ASN A 152 -0.65 12.61 38.59
C ASN A 152 -1.70 12.54 37.47
N CYS A 153 -2.71 11.67 37.60
CA CYS A 153 -3.76 11.45 36.61
C CYS A 153 -4.97 12.38 36.74
N ASP A 154 -5.02 13.20 37.80
CA ASP A 154 -6.18 14.07 38.11
C ASP A 154 -6.01 15.47 37.50
N ASP A 155 -4.77 15.88 37.28
CA ASP A 155 -4.42 17.23 36.86
C ASP A 155 -4.14 17.31 35.34
N TYR A 156 -4.38 18.48 34.78
CA TYR A 156 -3.96 18.84 33.43
C TYR A 156 -2.59 19.53 33.47
N TYR A 157 -1.72 19.16 32.53
CA TYR A 157 -0.39 19.74 32.39
C TYR A 157 -0.28 20.39 31.02
N ARG A 158 0.22 21.62 30.96
CA ARG A 158 0.54 22.30 29.71
C ARG A 158 1.96 21.94 29.31
N LEU A 159 2.06 21.03 28.34
CA LEU A 159 3.35 20.71 27.72
C LEU A 159 3.62 21.71 26.60
N GLU A 160 4.88 22.17 26.52
CA GLU A 160 5.36 23.08 25.48
C GLU A 160 6.71 22.61 24.97
N VAL A 161 6.90 22.63 23.65
CA VAL A 161 8.22 22.42 22.99
C VAL A 161 8.56 23.65 22.17
N VAL A 162 9.70 24.26 22.46
CA VAL A 162 10.27 25.37 21.68
C VAL A 162 11.36 24.81 20.77
N CYS A 163 11.15 24.90 19.46
CA CYS A 163 12.10 24.47 18.43
C CYS A 163 12.84 25.67 17.83
N ARG A 164 14.17 25.71 17.94
CA ARG A 164 15.03 26.74 17.33
C ARG A 164 16.26 26.10 16.74
N GLY A 165 16.36 26.04 15.41
CA GLY A 165 17.42 25.32 14.73
C GLY A 165 17.50 23.85 15.15
N THR A 166 18.61 23.49 15.79
CA THR A 166 18.88 22.15 16.34
C THR A 166 18.59 22.04 17.83
N HIS A 167 18.16 23.14 18.46
CA HIS A 167 17.93 23.21 19.90
C HIS A 167 16.45 23.07 20.23
N PHE A 168 16.11 22.19 21.18
CA PHE A 168 14.75 21.92 21.62
C PHE A 168 14.65 22.13 23.13
N THR A 169 13.70 22.96 23.56
CA THR A 169 13.42 23.20 24.98
C THR A 169 12.04 22.70 25.31
N GLY A 170 11.95 21.76 26.25
CA GLY A 170 10.72 21.24 26.83
C GLY A 170 10.33 22.01 28.09
N LYS A 171 9.07 22.49 28.13
CA LYS A 171 8.52 23.16 29.31
C LYS A 171 7.25 22.46 29.76
N ILE A 172 6.97 22.50 31.04
CA ILE A 172 5.72 22.04 31.66
C ILE A 172 5.16 23.14 32.55
N ASN A 173 3.90 23.52 32.32
CA ASN A 173 3.24 24.62 33.02
C ASN A 173 4.01 25.95 33.00
N GLY A 174 4.72 26.20 31.89
CA GLY A 174 5.53 27.39 31.65
C GLY A 174 6.96 27.37 32.21
N GLU A 175 7.32 26.37 32.99
CA GLU A 175 8.68 26.18 33.51
C GLU A 175 9.53 25.35 32.56
N GLU A 176 10.74 25.78 32.27
CA GLU A 176 11.72 25.01 31.50
C GLU A 176 12.18 23.81 32.31
N ILE A 177 11.97 22.61 31.77
CA ILE A 177 12.25 21.35 32.45
C ILE A 177 13.50 20.68 31.89
N LEU A 178 13.68 20.71 30.55
CA LEU A 178 14.73 20.00 29.88
C LEU A 178 15.05 20.62 28.52
N SER A 179 16.33 20.72 28.18
CA SER A 179 16.79 21.14 26.86
C SER A 179 17.75 20.12 26.25
N VAL A 180 17.63 19.91 24.93
CA VAL A 180 18.45 18.97 24.16
C VAL A 180 18.84 19.58 22.83
N GLU A 181 19.86 19.01 22.18
CA GLU A 181 20.29 19.38 20.85
C GLU A 181 20.38 18.16 19.94
N ASP A 182 19.71 18.21 18.77
CA ASP A 182 19.80 17.21 17.70
C ASP A 182 19.44 17.86 16.36
N GLY A 183 20.14 17.50 15.30
CA GLY A 183 20.01 18.16 13.99
C GLY A 183 19.51 17.30 12.86
N ASP A 184 19.06 16.06 13.11
CA ASP A 184 18.68 15.13 12.06
C ASP A 184 17.38 15.58 11.36
N TYR A 185 16.38 16.04 12.13
CA TYR A 185 15.12 16.55 11.57
C TYR A 185 15.00 18.05 11.84
N ARG A 186 15.14 18.85 10.79
CA ARG A 186 15.15 20.33 10.90
C ARG A 186 13.82 20.99 10.63
N TYR A 187 12.83 20.24 10.17
CA TYR A 187 11.48 20.69 9.84
C TYR A 187 10.49 19.54 10.07
N GLY A 188 9.22 19.82 10.13
CA GLY A 188 8.17 18.81 10.25
C GLY A 188 6.92 19.31 10.94
N LYS A 189 5.86 18.52 10.78
CA LYS A 189 4.55 18.69 11.42
C LYS A 189 4.65 18.48 12.93
N ILE A 190 3.49 18.49 13.60
CA ILE A 190 3.32 18.05 14.98
C ILE A 190 2.41 16.83 15.04
N ALA A 191 2.45 16.08 16.16
CA ALA A 191 1.41 15.11 16.49
C ALA A 191 1.20 15.03 18.00
N LEU A 192 0.01 14.55 18.39
CA LEU A 192 -0.30 14.10 19.73
C LEU A 192 -0.03 12.60 19.81
N PHE A 193 0.43 12.11 20.95
CA PHE A 193 0.60 10.67 21.13
C PHE A 193 0.44 10.24 22.59
N SER A 194 0.04 8.99 22.79
CA SER A 194 0.21 8.30 24.07
C SER A 194 0.16 6.78 23.90
N TYR A 195 0.83 6.06 24.81
CA TYR A 195 0.74 4.60 24.88
C TYR A 195 -0.40 4.10 25.78
N MET A 196 -1.00 4.98 26.54
CA MET A 196 -2.14 4.73 27.41
C MET A 196 -3.20 5.80 27.19
N PRO A 197 -4.44 5.58 27.62
CA PRO A 197 -5.47 6.60 27.48
C PRO A 197 -5.03 7.96 28.03
N ALA A 198 -5.23 8.99 27.25
CA ALA A 198 -4.92 10.37 27.60
C ALA A 198 -5.88 11.35 26.89
N GLN A 199 -6.17 12.46 27.53
CA GLN A 199 -6.99 13.56 27.00
C GLN A 199 -6.09 14.72 26.59
N PHE A 200 -6.43 15.34 25.45
CA PHE A 200 -5.72 16.49 24.91
C PHE A 200 -6.71 17.59 24.53
N THR A 201 -6.31 18.83 24.73
CA THR A 201 -7.04 20.02 24.26
C THR A 201 -6.09 21.22 24.16
N ASP A 202 -6.61 22.38 23.72
CA ASP A 202 -5.86 23.64 23.62
C ASP A 202 -4.50 23.48 22.91
N VAL A 203 -4.50 22.83 21.75
CA VAL A 203 -3.31 22.75 20.90
C VAL A 203 -3.07 24.10 20.25
N CYS A 204 -1.86 24.62 20.40
CA CYS A 204 -1.45 25.86 19.75
C CYS A 204 -0.02 25.74 19.22
N VAL A 205 0.16 26.06 17.94
CA VAL A 205 1.48 26.14 17.31
C VAL A 205 1.70 27.56 16.85
N THR A 206 2.79 28.16 17.28
CA THR A 206 3.16 29.55 16.94
C THR A 206 4.57 29.63 16.40
N THR A 207 4.85 30.67 15.64
CA THR A 207 6.18 31.00 15.15
C THR A 207 6.38 32.51 15.13
N ASP A 208 7.62 32.96 14.99
CA ASP A 208 7.89 34.40 14.82
C ASP A 208 7.54 34.90 13.40
N GLU A 209 7.43 36.22 13.22
CA GLU A 209 7.06 36.85 11.95
C GLU A 209 8.02 36.52 10.81
N ILE A 210 9.31 36.37 11.09
CA ILE A 210 10.34 36.07 10.06
C ILE A 210 10.15 34.65 9.56
N SER A 211 10.02 33.69 10.46
CA SER A 211 9.78 32.27 10.16
C SER A 211 8.44 32.06 9.45
N TYR A 212 7.40 32.81 9.88
CA TYR A 212 6.09 32.80 9.21
C TYR A 212 6.17 33.32 7.77
N GLY A 213 6.82 34.48 7.58
CA GLY A 213 7.02 35.06 6.23
C GLY A 213 7.75 34.11 5.29
N ARG A 214 8.80 33.44 5.78
CA ARG A 214 9.53 32.42 5.03
C ARG A 214 8.64 31.24 4.66
N LEU A 215 7.87 30.70 5.60
CA LEU A 215 6.96 29.59 5.36
C LEU A 215 5.94 29.91 4.26
N ILE A 216 5.34 31.10 4.31
CA ILE A 216 4.37 31.54 3.28
C ILE A 216 5.04 31.64 1.90
N GLN A 217 6.23 32.22 1.86
CA GLN A 217 6.98 32.33 0.60
C GLN A 217 7.35 30.94 0.02
N GLU A 218 7.87 30.05 0.85
CA GLU A 218 8.22 28.67 0.45
C GLU A 218 6.97 27.90 -0.03
N LYS A 219 5.82 28.08 0.62
CA LYS A 219 4.53 27.49 0.23
C LYS A 219 4.09 28.00 -1.14
N GLN A 220 4.09 29.33 -1.35
CA GLN A 220 3.71 29.93 -2.62
C GLN A 220 4.63 29.49 -3.77
N GLU A 221 5.93 29.40 -3.52
CA GLU A 221 6.89 28.94 -4.52
C GLU A 221 6.66 27.46 -4.88
N ARG A 222 6.41 26.60 -3.91
CA ARG A 222 6.06 25.19 -4.12
C ARG A 222 4.77 25.08 -4.94
N GLU A 223 3.71 25.80 -4.55
CA GLU A 223 2.44 25.82 -5.27
C GLU A 223 2.62 26.29 -6.72
N ARG A 224 3.41 27.34 -6.92
CA ARG A 224 3.74 27.86 -8.26
C ARG A 224 4.49 26.81 -9.10
N ARG A 225 5.50 26.16 -8.52
CA ARG A 225 6.28 25.10 -9.18
C ARG A 225 5.37 23.91 -9.56
N THR A 226 4.57 23.43 -8.63
CA THR A 226 3.64 22.33 -8.87
C THR A 226 2.60 22.69 -9.92
N ALA A 227 2.06 23.90 -9.92
CA ALA A 227 1.14 24.36 -10.95
C ALA A 227 1.79 24.43 -12.35
N GLN A 228 3.04 24.87 -12.43
CA GLN A 228 3.81 24.86 -13.69
C GLN A 228 4.09 23.45 -14.21
N LYS A 229 4.43 22.52 -13.32
CA LYS A 229 4.59 21.10 -13.67
C LYS A 229 3.25 20.53 -14.15
N ARG A 230 2.18 20.69 -13.37
CA ARG A 230 0.83 20.21 -13.69
C ARG A 230 0.34 20.68 -15.07
N ALA A 231 0.65 21.90 -15.47
CA ALA A 231 0.28 22.43 -16.77
C ALA A 231 0.93 21.68 -17.96
N ARG A 232 2.00 20.93 -17.74
CA ARG A 232 2.69 20.12 -18.77
C ARG A 232 2.02 18.77 -18.98
N TYR A 233 1.34 18.24 -17.95
CA TYR A 233 0.69 16.94 -18.01
C TYR A 233 -0.74 17.06 -18.52
N ALA A 234 -1.18 16.06 -19.30
CA ALA A 234 -2.59 15.87 -19.59
C ALA A 234 -3.35 15.66 -18.27
N GLN A 235 -4.60 16.12 -18.22
CA GLN A 235 -5.44 15.89 -17.04
C GLN A 235 -6.48 14.80 -17.32
N PRO A 236 -7.02 14.12 -16.29
CA PRO A 236 -8.01 13.07 -16.47
C PRO A 236 -9.29 13.61 -17.12
N LYS A 237 -9.71 12.92 -18.16
CA LYS A 237 -10.98 13.14 -18.85
C LYS A 237 -11.81 11.89 -18.73
N LEU A 238 -13.02 12.01 -18.20
CA LEU A 238 -13.94 10.90 -18.09
C LEU A 238 -14.20 10.29 -19.48
N HIS A 239 -13.86 9.03 -19.64
CA HIS A 239 -14.09 8.23 -20.83
C HIS A 239 -15.40 7.46 -20.73
N LYS A 240 -15.64 6.79 -19.59
CA LYS A 240 -16.76 5.92 -19.39
C LYS A 240 -17.16 5.77 -17.94
N VAL A 241 -18.46 5.52 -17.71
CA VAL A 241 -19.03 5.08 -16.43
C VAL A 241 -19.77 3.76 -16.65
N ILE A 242 -19.55 2.79 -15.76
CA ILE A 242 -20.25 1.50 -15.75
C ILE A 242 -20.96 1.37 -14.39
N ASP A 243 -22.26 1.04 -14.42
CA ASP A 243 -23.02 0.70 -13.22
C ASP A 243 -22.67 -0.74 -12.81
N LEU A 244 -22.22 -0.94 -11.58
CA LEU A 244 -21.81 -2.23 -11.04
C LEU A 244 -22.80 -2.81 -10.02
N LYS A 245 -23.96 -2.17 -9.83
CA LYS A 245 -24.98 -2.66 -8.89
C LYS A 245 -25.41 -4.07 -9.24
N ASN A 246 -25.42 -4.95 -8.25
CA ASN A 246 -25.73 -6.37 -8.39
C ASN A 246 -24.74 -7.17 -9.26
N TYR A 247 -23.57 -6.61 -9.56
CA TYR A 247 -22.52 -7.33 -10.29
C TYR A 247 -21.62 -8.15 -9.35
N GLY A 248 -21.77 -8.01 -8.03
CA GLY A 248 -20.84 -8.61 -7.08
C GLY A 248 -19.46 -7.95 -7.17
N ALA A 249 -19.47 -6.62 -7.30
CA ALA A 249 -18.25 -5.84 -7.40
C ALA A 249 -17.39 -6.01 -6.15
N ALA A 250 -16.09 -6.11 -6.35
CA ALA A 250 -15.09 -6.28 -5.32
C ALA A 250 -13.78 -5.62 -5.72
N ARG A 251 -12.79 -5.63 -4.83
CA ARG A 251 -11.46 -5.13 -5.12
C ARG A 251 -10.79 -5.89 -6.27
N GLN A 252 -11.00 -7.20 -6.35
CA GLN A 252 -10.31 -8.02 -7.32
C GLN A 252 -10.99 -7.97 -8.67
N ILE A 253 -10.34 -7.32 -9.61
CA ILE A 253 -10.69 -7.26 -11.03
C ILE A 253 -9.52 -7.81 -11.84
N ARG A 254 -9.81 -8.61 -12.87
CA ARG A 254 -8.87 -9.06 -13.89
C ARG A 254 -9.43 -8.69 -15.24
N PHE A 255 -8.57 -8.19 -16.10
CA PHE A 255 -8.92 -7.81 -17.47
C PHE A 255 -8.48 -8.90 -18.45
N GLY A 256 -9.18 -9.03 -19.57
CA GLY A 256 -8.84 -9.99 -20.58
C GLY A 256 -9.71 -9.92 -21.84
N HIS A 257 -9.41 -10.81 -22.79
CA HIS A 257 -10.09 -10.91 -24.08
C HIS A 257 -10.95 -12.18 -24.15
N LEU A 258 -11.98 -12.27 -23.29
CA LEU A 258 -12.80 -13.48 -23.13
C LEU A 258 -13.46 -13.96 -24.42
N MET A 259 -13.81 -13.05 -25.34
CA MET A 259 -14.38 -13.37 -26.66
C MET A 259 -13.34 -13.35 -27.78
N GLY A 260 -12.05 -13.29 -27.44
CA GLY A 260 -10.96 -13.13 -28.40
C GLY A 260 -10.91 -11.74 -29.03
N GLY A 261 -9.92 -11.51 -29.90
CA GLY A 261 -9.73 -10.24 -30.58
C GLY A 261 -9.21 -9.13 -29.66
N GLN A 262 -9.65 -7.88 -29.89
CA GLN A 262 -9.17 -6.71 -29.16
C GLN A 262 -10.18 -6.14 -28.15
N GLN A 263 -11.36 -6.76 -28.03
CA GLN A 263 -12.39 -6.28 -27.12
C GLN A 263 -12.05 -6.65 -25.68
N TRP A 264 -12.08 -5.64 -24.80
CA TRP A 264 -11.79 -5.82 -23.39
C TRP A 264 -13.02 -6.28 -22.60
N TYR A 265 -12.77 -7.20 -21.71
CA TYR A 265 -13.67 -7.67 -20.68
C TYR A 265 -12.97 -7.53 -19.33
N PHE A 266 -13.73 -7.46 -18.27
CA PHE A 266 -13.19 -7.65 -16.93
C PHE A 266 -13.99 -8.70 -16.17
N VAL A 267 -13.28 -9.44 -15.34
CA VAL A 267 -13.86 -10.41 -14.43
C VAL A 267 -13.62 -9.92 -13.02
N MET A 268 -14.69 -9.80 -12.23
CA MET A 268 -14.61 -9.41 -10.83
C MET A 268 -15.08 -10.54 -9.93
N ALA A 269 -14.43 -10.65 -8.79
CA ALA A 269 -14.71 -11.70 -7.83
C ALA A 269 -15.07 -11.11 -6.48
N GLN A 270 -16.24 -11.46 -5.96
CA GLN A 270 -16.68 -11.12 -4.62
C GLN A 270 -16.41 -12.29 -3.68
N HIS A 271 -15.88 -12.00 -2.52
CA HIS A 271 -15.57 -13.06 -1.57
C HIS A 271 -16.79 -13.42 -0.70
N GLN A 272 -16.79 -14.64 -0.22
CA GLN A 272 -17.74 -15.09 0.80
C GLN A 272 -17.45 -14.37 2.12
N LYS A 273 -18.49 -13.97 2.85
CA LYS A 273 -18.34 -13.35 4.17
C LYS A 273 -17.41 -14.17 5.07
N ARG A 274 -16.35 -13.54 5.54
CA ARG A 274 -15.37 -14.18 6.41
C ARG A 274 -15.72 -13.99 7.87
N VAL A 275 -15.54 -15.04 8.62
CA VAL A 275 -15.48 -14.93 10.09
C VAL A 275 -14.11 -14.44 10.54
N HIS A 276 -13.05 -14.77 9.76
CA HIS A 276 -11.67 -14.36 10.03
C HIS A 276 -10.89 -14.30 8.73
N LYS A 277 -10.36 -13.12 8.38
CA LYS A 277 -9.80 -12.83 7.06
C LYS A 277 -8.68 -13.77 6.60
N ASP A 278 -7.85 -14.27 7.48
CA ASP A 278 -6.66 -15.04 7.13
C ASP A 278 -6.87 -16.55 7.15
N ARG A 279 -8.08 -17.03 7.36
CA ARG A 279 -8.32 -18.46 7.53
C ARG A 279 -9.07 -19.12 6.38
N TYR A 280 -9.84 -18.35 5.62
CA TYR A 280 -10.66 -18.89 4.57
C TYR A 280 -10.83 -17.88 3.44
N SER A 281 -10.38 -18.25 2.25
CA SER A 281 -10.63 -17.48 1.01
C SER A 281 -11.57 -18.29 0.13
N ASN A 282 -12.69 -17.72 -0.25
CA ASN A 282 -13.62 -18.36 -1.17
C ASN A 282 -14.36 -17.30 -2.01
N ILE A 283 -14.61 -17.61 -3.26
CA ILE A 283 -15.34 -16.74 -4.19
C ILE A 283 -16.83 -17.04 -4.03
N SER A 284 -17.62 -16.06 -3.58
CA SER A 284 -19.08 -16.17 -3.50
C SER A 284 -19.75 -15.88 -4.84
N CYS A 285 -19.25 -14.87 -5.55
CA CYS A 285 -19.75 -14.45 -6.85
C CYS A 285 -18.58 -14.12 -7.77
N LEU A 286 -18.69 -14.54 -9.03
CA LEU A 286 -17.73 -14.23 -10.10
C LEU A 286 -18.52 -13.71 -11.29
N THR A 287 -18.19 -12.51 -11.78
CA THR A 287 -18.96 -11.85 -12.85
C THR A 287 -18.01 -11.38 -13.95
N ALA A 288 -18.29 -11.79 -15.17
CA ALA A 288 -17.61 -11.29 -16.36
C ALA A 288 -18.47 -10.19 -17.01
N VAL A 289 -17.83 -9.08 -17.35
CA VAL A 289 -18.48 -7.89 -17.86
C VAL A 289 -17.80 -7.43 -19.15
N ASN A 290 -18.60 -7.08 -20.12
CA ASN A 290 -18.13 -6.43 -21.34
C ASN A 290 -17.78 -4.97 -21.04
N MET A 291 -16.56 -4.57 -21.27
CA MET A 291 -16.08 -3.24 -20.90
C MET A 291 -16.67 -2.12 -21.76
N ASP A 292 -17.06 -2.43 -23.03
CA ASP A 292 -17.64 -1.45 -23.95
C ASP A 292 -19.10 -1.16 -23.64
N THR A 293 -19.87 -2.18 -23.33
CA THR A 293 -21.32 -2.05 -23.09
C THR A 293 -21.65 -1.91 -21.60
N GLY A 294 -20.77 -2.34 -20.72
CA GLY A 294 -21.01 -2.45 -19.28
C GLY A 294 -21.97 -3.60 -18.93
N SER A 295 -22.32 -4.47 -19.89
CA SER A 295 -23.27 -5.57 -19.66
C SER A 295 -22.56 -6.82 -19.14
N ILE A 296 -23.25 -7.55 -18.26
CA ILE A 296 -22.79 -8.86 -17.80
C ILE A 296 -22.75 -9.84 -18.99
N LEU A 297 -21.64 -10.51 -19.19
CA LEU A 297 -21.49 -11.62 -20.11
C LEU A 297 -22.03 -12.90 -19.47
N TRP A 298 -21.56 -13.19 -18.27
CA TRP A 298 -22.07 -14.28 -17.42
C TRP A 298 -21.77 -13.98 -15.93
N GLN A 299 -22.48 -14.66 -15.05
CA GLN A 299 -22.30 -14.55 -13.61
C GLN A 299 -22.44 -15.94 -12.95
N ILE A 300 -21.54 -16.26 -12.02
CA ILE A 300 -21.53 -17.52 -11.26
C ILE A 300 -21.66 -17.17 -9.79
N GLY A 301 -22.63 -17.80 -9.10
CA GLY A 301 -22.95 -17.48 -7.71
C GLY A 301 -23.87 -16.28 -7.60
N GLU A 302 -24.10 -15.84 -6.37
CA GLU A 302 -25.03 -14.74 -6.07
C GLU A 302 -24.25 -13.53 -5.55
N PRO A 303 -24.47 -12.34 -6.11
CA PRO A 303 -23.89 -11.11 -5.57
C PRO A 303 -24.48 -10.84 -4.18
N SER A 304 -23.63 -10.36 -3.28
CA SER A 304 -24.07 -9.98 -1.94
C SER A 304 -24.39 -8.50 -1.90
N ASP A 305 -25.56 -8.15 -1.33
CA ASP A 305 -25.95 -6.76 -1.02
C ASP A 305 -25.12 -6.15 0.12
N MET A 306 -24.17 -6.89 0.68
CA MET A 306 -23.34 -6.39 1.74
C MET A 306 -22.38 -5.36 1.18
N SER A 307 -22.82 -4.11 1.28
CA SER A 307 -22.02 -2.89 1.04
C SER A 307 -20.89 -2.69 2.06
N GLU A 308 -20.60 -3.72 2.88
CA GLU A 308 -19.45 -3.69 3.77
C GLU A 308 -18.18 -3.62 2.91
N ASN A 309 -17.46 -2.54 3.03
CA ASN A 309 -16.19 -2.29 2.34
C ASN A 309 -15.18 -3.45 2.51
N GLN A 310 -15.27 -4.21 3.59
CA GLN A 310 -14.48 -5.42 3.82
C GLN A 310 -14.65 -6.49 2.73
N ASN A 311 -15.83 -6.59 2.11
CA ASN A 311 -16.07 -7.52 1.03
C ASN A 311 -15.35 -7.09 -0.27
N VAL A 312 -15.09 -5.80 -0.41
CA VAL A 312 -14.43 -5.25 -1.60
C VAL A 312 -12.91 -5.43 -1.54
N THR A 313 -12.33 -5.68 -0.37
CA THR A 313 -10.88 -5.65 -0.14
C THR A 313 -10.19 -7.00 -0.04
N ALA A 314 -10.91 -8.10 -0.18
CA ALA A 314 -10.31 -9.45 -0.11
C ALA A 314 -9.50 -9.78 -1.36
N ASP A 315 -8.35 -10.40 -1.18
CA ASP A 315 -7.65 -11.09 -2.27
C ASP A 315 -8.29 -12.45 -2.53
N LEU A 316 -8.39 -12.84 -3.79
CA LEU A 316 -9.11 -14.04 -4.22
C LEU A 316 -8.33 -14.80 -5.29
N PRO A 317 -8.38 -16.14 -5.24
CA PRO A 317 -7.59 -17.00 -6.10
C PRO A 317 -8.25 -17.18 -7.47
N PHE A 318 -8.05 -16.23 -8.39
CA PHE A 318 -8.44 -16.38 -9.79
C PHE A 318 -7.51 -15.58 -10.71
N GLN A 319 -7.39 -16.00 -11.96
CA GLN A 319 -6.69 -15.30 -13.03
C GLN A 319 -7.49 -15.42 -14.33
N VAL A 320 -7.26 -14.48 -15.25
CA VAL A 320 -7.79 -14.49 -16.62
C VAL A 320 -6.63 -14.61 -17.58
N TYR A 321 -6.62 -15.65 -18.40
CA TYR A 321 -5.50 -15.93 -19.30
C TYR A 321 -5.89 -17.01 -20.31
N ASP A 322 -5.47 -16.85 -21.57
CA ASP A 322 -5.59 -17.89 -22.62
C ASP A 322 -4.62 -19.04 -22.32
N ILE A 323 -5.03 -19.98 -21.47
CA ILE A 323 -4.15 -21.05 -20.99
C ILE A 323 -4.00 -22.19 -21.99
N ASN A 324 -4.94 -22.33 -22.92
CA ASN A 324 -4.97 -23.41 -23.92
C ASN A 324 -4.42 -22.97 -25.29
N GLY A 325 -4.25 -21.68 -25.54
CA GLY A 325 -3.68 -21.11 -26.77
C GLY A 325 -4.67 -21.00 -27.94
N ASP A 326 -5.98 -20.97 -27.65
CA ASP A 326 -7.00 -20.90 -28.69
C ASP A 326 -7.42 -19.46 -29.08
N GLY A 327 -6.84 -18.45 -28.40
CA GLY A 327 -7.10 -17.04 -28.65
C GLY A 327 -8.28 -16.46 -27.86
N TYR A 328 -8.84 -17.23 -26.92
CA TYR A 328 -9.87 -16.82 -25.97
C TYR A 328 -9.34 -17.01 -24.55
N ASP A 329 -9.46 -15.97 -23.71
CA ASP A 329 -9.00 -16.11 -22.33
C ASP A 329 -9.95 -17.00 -21.52
N GLU A 330 -9.41 -17.96 -20.79
CA GLU A 330 -10.07 -18.72 -19.75
C GLU A 330 -10.03 -17.99 -18.41
N VAL A 331 -10.90 -18.43 -17.49
CA VAL A 331 -10.82 -18.03 -16.08
C VAL A 331 -10.37 -19.23 -15.25
N ILE A 332 -9.19 -19.11 -14.67
CA ILE A 332 -8.60 -20.10 -13.77
C ILE A 332 -8.93 -19.66 -12.34
N MET A 333 -9.63 -20.49 -11.56
CA MET A 333 -10.06 -20.12 -10.21
C MET A 333 -10.00 -21.28 -9.22
N ALA A 334 -9.89 -20.94 -7.94
CA ALA A 334 -10.14 -21.88 -6.84
C ALA A 334 -11.37 -21.46 -6.06
N ARG A 335 -12.34 -22.39 -5.95
CA ARG A 335 -13.60 -22.19 -5.22
C ARG A 335 -14.06 -23.51 -4.62
N ASP A 336 -14.58 -23.46 -3.41
CA ASP A 336 -15.15 -24.62 -2.71
C ASP A 336 -14.20 -25.85 -2.71
N PHE A 337 -12.92 -25.59 -2.44
CA PHE A 337 -11.83 -26.59 -2.48
C PHE A 337 -11.68 -27.32 -3.82
N LYS A 338 -11.97 -26.62 -4.92
CA LYS A 338 -11.75 -27.08 -6.28
C LYS A 338 -10.89 -26.07 -7.04
N LEU A 339 -9.89 -26.57 -7.76
CA LEU A 339 -9.21 -25.80 -8.79
C LEU A 339 -9.95 -26.05 -10.11
N MET A 340 -10.30 -24.99 -10.81
CA MET A 340 -11.16 -25.02 -12.00
C MET A 340 -10.58 -24.16 -13.11
N ILE A 341 -10.80 -24.60 -14.36
CA ILE A 341 -10.63 -23.79 -15.57
C ILE A 341 -12.02 -23.63 -16.19
N LEU A 342 -12.45 -22.39 -16.39
CA LEU A 342 -13.72 -22.03 -16.98
C LEU A 342 -13.50 -21.50 -18.39
N ASP A 343 -14.42 -21.82 -19.30
CA ASP A 343 -14.49 -21.13 -20.61
C ASP A 343 -14.85 -19.65 -20.36
N GLY A 344 -13.97 -18.73 -20.75
CA GLY A 344 -14.17 -17.31 -20.50
C GLY A 344 -15.37 -16.71 -21.22
N ARG A 345 -15.84 -17.34 -22.32
CA ARG A 345 -17.00 -16.89 -23.11
C ARG A 345 -18.33 -17.19 -22.43
N THR A 346 -18.40 -18.30 -21.68
CA THR A 346 -19.67 -18.83 -21.12
C THR A 346 -19.69 -18.93 -19.61
N GLY A 347 -18.52 -18.95 -18.95
CA GLY A 347 -18.39 -19.26 -17.53
C GLY A 347 -18.58 -20.74 -17.20
N GLU A 348 -18.73 -21.62 -18.18
CA GLU A 348 -18.88 -23.05 -17.95
C GLU A 348 -17.58 -23.70 -17.54
N VAL A 349 -17.63 -24.67 -16.64
CA VAL A 349 -16.47 -25.41 -16.16
C VAL A 349 -15.97 -26.35 -17.24
N MET A 350 -14.80 -26.11 -17.80
CA MET A 350 -14.13 -26.98 -18.76
C MET A 350 -13.42 -28.15 -18.07
N LYS A 351 -12.68 -27.85 -17.00
CA LYS A 351 -11.89 -28.83 -16.24
C LYS A 351 -11.93 -28.48 -14.76
N TRP A 352 -11.85 -29.46 -13.89
CA TRP A 352 -11.66 -29.24 -12.46
C TRP A 352 -11.07 -30.46 -11.76
N ILE A 353 -10.39 -30.18 -10.65
CA ILE A 353 -9.93 -31.15 -9.66
C ILE A 353 -10.23 -30.67 -8.26
N PRO A 354 -10.38 -31.57 -7.27
CA PRO A 354 -10.34 -31.14 -5.88
C PRO A 354 -8.95 -30.57 -5.54
N THR A 355 -8.86 -29.51 -4.73
CA THR A 355 -7.56 -29.06 -4.24
C THR A 355 -6.87 -30.19 -3.45
N PRO A 356 -5.53 -30.22 -3.43
CA PRO A 356 -4.80 -31.31 -2.79
C PRO A 356 -5.14 -31.47 -1.30
N MET A 357 -5.06 -32.70 -0.81
CA MET A 357 -5.15 -32.98 0.62
C MET A 357 -3.89 -32.49 1.34
N ASN A 358 -4.08 -32.00 2.54
CA ASN A 358 -2.98 -31.64 3.42
C ASN A 358 -2.47 -32.91 4.14
N ASP A 359 -1.48 -33.53 3.55
CA ASP A 359 -0.85 -34.74 4.10
C ASP A 359 0.29 -34.44 5.09
N ILE A 360 0.58 -33.18 5.31
CA ILE A 360 1.56 -32.73 6.28
C ILE A 360 0.82 -32.06 7.44
N PRO A 361 1.04 -32.51 8.67
CA PRO A 361 0.47 -31.86 9.84
C PRO A 361 0.80 -30.36 9.87
N GLY A 362 -0.20 -29.52 10.02
CA GLY A 362 -0.05 -28.06 9.97
C GLY A 362 0.97 -27.51 10.96
N ASP A 363 1.08 -28.12 12.13
CA ASP A 363 2.01 -27.76 13.20
C ASP A 363 3.48 -28.02 12.88
N GLN A 364 3.81 -28.80 11.87
CA GLN A 364 5.19 -29.03 11.42
C GLN A 364 5.71 -27.95 10.45
N LEU A 365 4.80 -27.25 9.77
CA LEU A 365 5.12 -26.30 8.71
C LEU A 365 4.88 -24.87 9.12
N LEU A 366 3.93 -24.66 10.02
CA LEU A 366 3.42 -23.33 10.31
C LEU A 366 4.02 -22.82 11.61
N GLY A 367 4.44 -21.58 11.60
CA GLY A 367 4.70 -20.87 12.84
C GLY A 367 3.46 -20.84 13.75
N ILE A 368 3.63 -20.37 14.96
CA ILE A 368 2.58 -20.40 15.99
C ILE A 368 1.26 -19.78 15.55
N GLU A 369 1.29 -18.77 14.70
CA GLU A 369 0.09 -18.05 14.21
C GLU A 369 -0.80 -18.90 13.30
N PHE A 370 -0.24 -19.84 12.56
CA PHE A 370 -0.93 -20.58 11.50
C PHE A 370 -1.34 -22.00 11.89
N LYS A 371 -1.05 -22.44 13.09
CA LYS A 371 -1.49 -23.74 13.64
C LYS A 371 -2.99 -24.02 13.59
N LYS A 372 -3.78 -22.99 13.25
CA LYS A 372 -5.25 -23.05 13.29
C LYS A 372 -5.90 -23.21 11.92
N HIS A 373 -5.14 -23.39 10.84
CA HIS A 373 -5.70 -23.71 9.52
C HIS A 373 -6.06 -25.20 9.47
N ALA A 374 -7.26 -25.50 9.93
CA ALA A 374 -7.74 -26.86 10.09
C ALA A 374 -8.57 -27.33 8.89
N PHE A 375 -8.12 -27.05 7.66
CA PHE A 375 -8.74 -27.66 6.50
C PHE A 375 -7.98 -28.93 6.09
N ASP A 376 -8.72 -29.98 5.78
CA ASP A 376 -8.12 -31.21 5.27
C ASP A 376 -7.53 -31.03 3.86
N ARG A 377 -7.97 -29.99 3.14
CA ARG A 377 -7.50 -29.64 1.81
C ARG A 377 -6.88 -28.26 1.79
N LEU A 378 -6.01 -28.02 0.79
CA LEU A 378 -5.45 -26.70 0.52
C LEU A 378 -6.59 -25.71 0.21
N ASN A 379 -6.70 -24.68 1.03
CA ASN A 379 -7.53 -23.51 0.73
C ASN A 379 -6.68 -22.50 0.01
N ALA A 380 -6.82 -22.44 -1.32
CA ALA A 380 -6.03 -21.52 -2.13
C ALA A 380 -6.42 -20.06 -1.82
N ASP A 381 -5.44 -19.20 -1.63
CA ASP A 381 -5.61 -17.75 -1.53
C ASP A 381 -4.96 -16.99 -2.69
N ALA A 382 -4.09 -17.64 -3.46
CA ALA A 382 -3.50 -17.09 -4.67
C ALA A 382 -3.35 -18.16 -5.76
N ILE A 383 -3.49 -17.71 -7.00
CA ILE A 383 -3.19 -18.46 -8.23
C ILE A 383 -2.22 -17.63 -9.05
N ARG A 384 -1.24 -18.29 -9.64
CA ARG A 384 -0.28 -17.70 -10.57
C ARG A 384 -0.06 -18.59 -11.79
N ILE A 385 0.00 -17.99 -12.96
CA ILE A 385 0.39 -18.67 -14.21
C ILE A 385 1.91 -18.59 -14.32
N VAL A 386 2.56 -19.72 -14.55
CA VAL A 386 4.01 -19.86 -14.59
C VAL A 386 4.45 -20.79 -15.72
N ASN A 387 5.73 -20.79 -16.04
CA ASN A 387 6.31 -21.63 -17.10
C ASN A 387 7.38 -22.60 -16.59
N VAL A 388 7.05 -23.41 -15.60
CA VAL A 388 8.02 -24.40 -15.05
C VAL A 388 8.27 -25.55 -16.03
N SER A 389 7.37 -25.78 -16.97
CA SER A 389 7.50 -26.81 -18.01
C SER A 389 8.38 -26.42 -19.20
N GLY A 390 8.76 -25.13 -19.32
CA GLY A 390 9.59 -24.64 -20.43
C GLY A 390 8.88 -24.66 -21.80
N LYS A 391 7.62 -24.31 -21.83
CA LYS A 391 6.84 -24.16 -23.07
C LYS A 391 7.09 -22.79 -23.69
N GLU A 392 6.70 -22.61 -24.95
CA GLU A 392 6.80 -21.34 -25.67
C GLU A 392 6.07 -20.18 -24.92
N ARG A 393 5.02 -20.53 -24.21
CA ARG A 393 4.25 -19.60 -23.37
C ARG A 393 3.91 -20.22 -22.02
N PRO A 394 3.74 -19.43 -20.96
CA PRO A 394 3.34 -19.94 -19.66
C PRO A 394 1.98 -20.66 -19.72
N THR A 395 1.89 -21.88 -19.20
CA THR A 395 0.64 -22.65 -19.16
C THR A 395 0.51 -23.49 -17.88
N ASP A 396 1.46 -23.38 -16.97
CA ASP A 396 1.40 -24.09 -15.69
C ASP A 396 0.70 -23.22 -14.65
N ILE A 397 0.02 -23.86 -13.71
CA ILE A 397 -0.83 -23.20 -12.72
C ILE A 397 -0.24 -23.44 -11.33
N LEU A 398 0.29 -22.39 -10.72
CA LEU A 398 0.70 -22.43 -9.34
C LEU A 398 -0.48 -22.00 -8.44
N ILE A 399 -0.80 -22.80 -7.43
CA ILE A 399 -1.73 -22.46 -6.37
C ILE A 399 -1.03 -22.51 -5.02
N LYS A 400 -1.45 -21.67 -4.09
CA LYS A 400 -0.89 -21.66 -2.73
C LYS A 400 -1.96 -21.39 -1.67
N ASP A 401 -1.71 -21.86 -0.45
CA ASP A 401 -2.38 -21.35 0.74
C ASP A 401 -1.68 -20.10 1.28
N ARG A 402 -2.21 -19.52 2.36
CA ARG A 402 -1.78 -18.22 2.85
C ARG A 402 -0.27 -18.11 3.07
N TYR A 403 0.39 -19.12 3.68
CA TYR A 403 1.80 -18.95 4.05
C TYR A 403 2.67 -20.21 4.02
N ALA A 404 2.17 -21.37 3.60
CA ALA A 404 2.93 -22.60 3.83
C ALA A 404 3.13 -23.49 2.60
N ARG A 405 2.17 -23.58 1.68
CA ARG A 405 2.14 -24.60 0.64
C ARG A 405 2.01 -24.01 -0.74
N LEU A 406 2.84 -24.50 -1.67
CA LEU A 406 2.74 -24.25 -3.11
C LEU A 406 2.57 -25.55 -3.84
N TRP A 407 1.69 -25.58 -4.83
CA TRP A 407 1.43 -26.70 -5.70
C TRP A 407 1.38 -26.22 -7.13
N VAL A 408 2.06 -26.88 -8.04
CA VAL A 408 2.08 -26.53 -9.46
C VAL A 408 1.49 -27.66 -10.29
N PHE A 409 0.57 -27.29 -11.17
CA PHE A 409 -0.13 -28.17 -12.09
C PHE A 409 0.13 -27.73 -13.54
N ASN A 410 0.03 -28.66 -14.49
CA ASN A 410 -0.05 -28.30 -15.90
C ASN A 410 -1.47 -27.82 -16.28
N SER A 411 -1.67 -27.40 -17.53
CA SER A 411 -2.99 -26.97 -18.06
C SER A 411 -4.03 -28.10 -18.13
N ASP A 412 -3.63 -29.36 -17.94
CA ASP A 412 -4.53 -30.49 -17.81
C ASP A 412 -4.91 -30.81 -16.36
N LEU A 413 -4.46 -29.96 -15.43
CA LEU A 413 -4.62 -30.08 -13.99
C LEU A 413 -3.92 -31.31 -13.39
N GLU A 414 -2.89 -31.82 -14.06
CA GLU A 414 -2.03 -32.86 -13.50
C GLU A 414 -0.93 -32.23 -12.65
N LEU A 415 -0.69 -32.82 -11.47
CA LEU A 415 0.31 -32.32 -10.54
C LEU A 415 1.73 -32.48 -11.13
N LEU A 416 2.48 -31.39 -11.20
CA LEU A 416 3.89 -31.39 -11.56
C LEU A 416 4.77 -31.58 -10.33
N TRP A 417 4.59 -30.73 -9.33
CA TRP A 417 5.33 -30.79 -8.07
C TRP A 417 4.62 -30.01 -6.95
N ARG A 418 5.11 -30.17 -5.74
CA ARG A 418 4.70 -29.41 -4.55
C ARG A 418 5.91 -28.94 -3.75
N PHE A 419 5.75 -27.82 -3.07
CA PHE A 419 6.73 -27.27 -2.16
C PHE A 419 6.05 -26.80 -0.89
N ASN A 420 6.62 -27.14 0.27
CA ASN A 420 6.11 -26.73 1.57
C ASN A 420 7.24 -26.08 2.35
N TYR A 421 6.97 -24.95 2.98
CA TYR A 421 7.94 -24.25 3.80
C TYR A 421 7.25 -23.52 4.95
N LYS A 422 8.02 -23.10 5.95
CA LYS A 422 7.48 -22.37 7.12
C LYS A 422 6.87 -21.01 6.75
N ASN A 423 7.27 -20.42 5.64
CA ASN A 423 6.74 -19.16 5.12
C ASN A 423 6.92 -19.10 3.60
N THR A 424 5.81 -18.88 2.88
CA THR A 424 5.78 -18.76 1.43
C THR A 424 5.31 -17.39 0.94
N GLY A 425 5.16 -16.42 1.87
CA GLY A 425 4.74 -15.06 1.54
C GLY A 425 3.32 -14.95 0.99
N HIS A 426 2.98 -13.77 0.47
CA HIS A 426 1.66 -13.53 -0.12
C HIS A 426 1.57 -13.98 -1.57
N PHE A 427 2.41 -13.45 -2.43
CA PHE A 427 2.30 -13.67 -3.88
C PHE A 427 3.67 -14.05 -4.47
N PRO A 428 3.92 -15.32 -4.82
CA PRO A 428 5.18 -15.77 -5.41
C PRO A 428 5.44 -15.12 -6.77
N TYR A 429 6.68 -15.09 -7.21
CA TYR A 429 7.09 -14.58 -8.52
C TYR A 429 7.75 -15.69 -9.34
N GLY A 430 7.26 -15.94 -10.56
CA GLY A 430 7.87 -16.86 -11.51
C GLY A 430 8.72 -16.08 -12.53
N TYR A 431 9.95 -16.50 -12.75
CA TYR A 431 10.86 -15.88 -13.70
C TYR A 431 11.97 -16.86 -14.11
N ASP A 432 12.38 -16.84 -15.36
CA ASP A 432 13.50 -17.63 -15.85
C ASP A 432 14.84 -16.96 -15.45
N PHE A 433 15.31 -17.26 -14.23
CA PHE A 433 16.52 -16.66 -13.68
C PHE A 433 17.82 -17.19 -14.28
N ASN A 434 17.79 -18.39 -14.84
CA ASN A 434 18.98 -19.07 -15.35
C ASN A 434 19.06 -19.08 -16.88
N GLY A 435 18.01 -18.64 -17.58
CA GLY A 435 17.96 -18.55 -19.04
C GLY A 435 17.73 -19.90 -19.73
N ASP A 436 17.15 -20.92 -19.05
CA ASP A 436 16.88 -22.23 -19.62
C ASP A 436 15.50 -22.40 -20.26
N GLY A 437 14.70 -21.31 -20.25
CA GLY A 437 13.33 -21.25 -20.76
C GLY A 437 12.28 -21.74 -19.78
N LYS A 438 12.64 -21.97 -18.51
CA LYS A 438 11.72 -22.38 -17.44
C LYS A 438 11.76 -21.40 -16.29
N ASP A 439 10.61 -21.15 -15.71
CA ASP A 439 10.56 -20.29 -14.52
C ASP A 439 11.10 -21.03 -13.29
N GLU A 440 12.03 -20.40 -12.57
CA GLU A 440 12.19 -20.59 -11.14
C GLU A 440 11.10 -19.82 -10.41
N ILE A 441 10.77 -20.23 -9.19
CA ILE A 441 9.76 -19.59 -8.36
C ILE A 441 10.43 -18.96 -7.15
N PHE A 442 10.39 -17.64 -7.06
CA PHE A 442 10.77 -16.94 -5.85
C PHE A 442 9.55 -16.75 -4.94
N SER A 443 9.60 -17.37 -3.77
CA SER A 443 8.47 -17.36 -2.82
C SER A 443 8.94 -17.00 -1.43
N CYS A 444 8.50 -15.85 -0.93
CA CYS A 444 9.00 -15.23 0.30
C CYS A 444 10.52 -15.04 0.24
N TYR A 445 11.27 -15.91 0.89
CA TYR A 445 12.73 -15.86 0.96
C TYR A 445 13.41 -17.06 0.27
N ASN A 446 12.63 -17.84 -0.48
CA ASN A 446 13.07 -19.09 -1.06
C ASN A 446 13.12 -19.00 -2.58
N MET A 447 14.22 -19.39 -3.17
CA MET A 447 14.33 -19.68 -4.59
C MET A 447 14.10 -21.18 -4.81
N ILE A 448 13.11 -21.50 -5.61
CA ILE A 448 12.64 -22.85 -5.90
C ILE A 448 12.86 -23.09 -7.39
N GLY A 449 13.56 -24.17 -7.74
CA GLY A 449 13.79 -24.54 -9.12
C GLY A 449 12.51 -24.96 -9.84
N SER A 450 12.55 -24.96 -11.17
CA SER A 450 11.44 -25.40 -12.02
C SER A 450 10.97 -26.83 -11.74
N ASP A 451 11.79 -27.65 -11.06
CA ASP A 451 11.48 -29.00 -10.58
C ASP A 451 10.90 -29.05 -9.14
N GLY A 452 10.62 -27.90 -8.54
CA GLY A 452 10.07 -27.80 -7.19
C GLY A 452 11.07 -28.00 -6.06
N LYS A 453 12.37 -28.05 -6.33
CA LYS A 453 13.40 -28.19 -5.29
C LYS A 453 13.92 -26.84 -4.83
N LEU A 454 14.15 -26.73 -3.52
CA LEU A 454 14.78 -25.53 -2.95
C LEU A 454 16.22 -25.40 -3.48
N MET A 455 16.51 -24.27 -4.09
CA MET A 455 17.84 -23.91 -4.56
C MET A 455 18.63 -23.21 -3.46
N TRP A 456 18.03 -22.17 -2.87
CA TRP A 456 18.58 -21.42 -1.75
C TRP A 456 17.47 -20.69 -0.99
N THR A 457 17.79 -20.24 0.21
CA THR A 457 16.90 -19.39 1.02
C THR A 457 17.70 -18.24 1.66
N LEU A 458 17.08 -17.07 1.75
CA LEU A 458 17.69 -15.95 2.48
C LEU A 458 17.73 -16.26 3.97
N PRO A 459 18.75 -15.75 4.68
CA PRO A 459 18.91 -15.97 6.13
C PRO A 459 17.95 -15.05 6.92
N ILE A 460 16.66 -15.08 6.58
CA ILE A 460 15.60 -14.29 7.20
C ILE A 460 14.54 -15.26 7.69
N GLU A 461 14.22 -15.19 8.97
CA GLU A 461 13.28 -16.11 9.60
C GLU A 461 12.00 -15.43 10.07
N VAL A 462 11.98 -14.11 10.07
CA VAL A 462 10.90 -13.30 10.64
C VAL A 462 10.10 -12.66 9.53
N ASP A 463 8.79 -12.60 9.72
CA ASP A 463 7.85 -11.98 8.79
C ASP A 463 7.76 -12.65 7.40
N HIS A 464 7.13 -12.01 6.44
CA HIS A 464 6.85 -12.57 5.11
C HIS A 464 6.99 -11.48 4.04
N THR A 465 7.21 -11.89 2.80
CA THR A 465 7.15 -10.97 1.67
C THR A 465 5.70 -10.65 1.31
N ASP A 466 5.45 -9.39 1.05
CA ASP A 466 4.19 -8.89 0.53
C ASP A 466 4.23 -8.84 -1.01
N GLU A 467 5.07 -8.02 -1.59
CA GLU A 467 5.21 -7.92 -3.04
C GLU A 467 6.65 -8.10 -3.50
N ILE A 468 6.81 -8.75 -4.67
CA ILE A 468 8.08 -9.07 -5.30
C ILE A 468 8.01 -8.58 -6.74
N ILE A 469 9.08 -7.95 -7.21
CA ILE A 469 9.31 -7.63 -8.63
C ILE A 469 10.70 -8.11 -9.03
N VAL A 470 10.86 -8.50 -10.29
CA VAL A 470 12.13 -8.96 -10.85
C VAL A 470 12.41 -8.19 -12.13
N GLY A 471 13.61 -7.69 -12.28
CA GLY A 471 14.05 -7.02 -13.48
C GLY A 471 15.43 -6.38 -13.37
N GLN A 472 15.88 -5.81 -14.47
CA GLN A 472 17.13 -5.04 -14.54
C GLN A 472 16.86 -3.58 -14.12
N PHE A 473 17.05 -3.27 -12.84
CA PHE A 473 16.86 -1.91 -12.32
C PHE A 473 18.03 -1.00 -12.67
N ASP A 474 19.26 -1.47 -12.49
CA ASP A 474 20.48 -0.77 -12.94
C ASP A 474 20.94 -1.37 -14.27
N PRO A 475 21.06 -0.56 -15.36
CA PRO A 475 21.48 -1.06 -16.66
C PRO A 475 22.93 -1.59 -16.70
N ASP A 476 23.74 -1.37 -15.66
CA ASP A 476 25.10 -1.91 -15.55
C ASP A 476 25.15 -3.23 -14.77
N GLU A 477 24.04 -3.69 -14.21
CA GLU A 477 23.92 -4.90 -13.40
C GLU A 477 23.00 -5.92 -14.12
N GLU A 478 23.02 -7.17 -13.67
CA GLU A 478 22.05 -8.18 -14.10
C GLU A 478 20.67 -7.94 -13.48
N GLU A 479 19.66 -8.71 -13.91
CA GLU A 479 18.35 -8.69 -13.25
C GLU A 479 18.47 -9.07 -11.79
N MET A 480 17.73 -8.37 -10.96
CA MET A 480 17.67 -8.55 -9.51
C MET A 480 16.23 -8.74 -9.05
N ILE A 481 16.09 -9.25 -7.86
CA ILE A 481 14.83 -9.37 -7.15
C ILE A 481 14.72 -8.17 -6.21
N ALA A 482 13.69 -7.37 -6.35
CA ALA A 482 13.35 -6.34 -5.37
C ALA A 482 12.06 -6.73 -4.65
N MET A 483 12.00 -6.55 -3.34
CA MET A 483 10.86 -6.97 -2.54
C MET A 483 10.60 -6.07 -1.35
N VAL A 484 9.37 -6.06 -0.91
CA VAL A 484 8.95 -5.56 0.40
C VAL A 484 8.48 -6.70 1.27
N SER A 485 8.90 -6.72 2.52
CA SER A 485 8.81 -7.90 3.37
C SER A 485 8.43 -7.52 4.80
N GLY A 486 7.18 -7.18 4.99
CA GLY A 486 6.70 -6.85 6.32
C GLY A 486 7.70 -5.97 7.09
N TRP A 487 8.02 -6.33 8.33
CA TRP A 487 8.97 -5.58 9.17
C TRP A 487 10.45 -5.72 8.75
N GLU A 488 10.74 -6.58 7.79
CA GLU A 488 12.07 -6.68 7.20
C GLU A 488 12.34 -5.58 6.17
N GLY A 489 11.30 -4.81 5.83
CA GLY A 489 11.36 -3.62 5.02
C GLY A 489 11.58 -3.88 3.54
N PHE A 490 12.33 -3.01 2.88
CA PHE A 490 12.68 -3.09 1.48
C PHE A 490 14.03 -3.77 1.27
N MET A 491 14.13 -4.65 0.27
CA MET A 491 15.37 -5.35 -0.08
C MET A 491 15.56 -5.47 -1.58
N ILE A 492 16.83 -5.47 -2.00
CA ILE A 492 17.28 -5.87 -3.34
C ILE A 492 18.23 -7.07 -3.16
N VAL A 493 17.98 -8.13 -3.92
CA VAL A 493 18.69 -9.42 -3.83
C VAL A 493 19.13 -9.86 -5.23
N ASP A 494 20.34 -10.38 -5.35
CA ASP A 494 20.81 -10.97 -6.62
C ASP A 494 20.30 -12.41 -6.84
N LYS A 495 20.54 -12.94 -8.04
CA LYS A 495 20.11 -14.30 -8.43
C LYS A 495 20.72 -15.41 -7.56
N GLN A 496 21.81 -15.13 -6.84
CA GLN A 496 22.51 -16.07 -5.96
C GLN A 496 22.02 -16.00 -4.51
N GLY A 497 21.09 -15.07 -4.19
CA GLY A 497 20.58 -14.88 -2.84
C GLY A 497 21.44 -13.97 -1.96
N ASN A 498 22.31 -13.14 -2.53
CA ASN A 498 23.03 -12.15 -1.77
C ASN A 498 22.19 -10.87 -1.66
N ILE A 499 21.98 -10.39 -0.44
CA ILE A 499 21.30 -9.12 -0.17
C ILE A 499 22.23 -7.98 -0.58
N ARG A 500 21.88 -7.25 -1.63
CA ARG A 500 22.63 -6.10 -2.15
C ARG A 500 22.25 -4.80 -1.46
N HIS A 501 20.98 -4.68 -1.09
CA HIS A 501 20.46 -3.55 -0.33
C HIS A 501 19.38 -4.01 0.64
N ARG A 502 19.30 -3.36 1.81
CA ARG A 502 18.22 -3.56 2.78
C ARG A 502 17.96 -2.29 3.56
N ASP A 503 16.71 -1.84 3.57
CA ASP A 503 16.25 -0.71 4.36
C ASP A 503 15.08 -1.11 5.27
N LEU A 504 15.27 -0.98 6.60
CA LEU A 504 14.27 -1.29 7.62
C LEU A 504 13.28 -0.12 7.79
N ASN A 505 12.64 0.27 6.71
CA ASN A 505 11.83 1.47 6.58
C ASN A 505 10.34 1.30 6.98
N GLY A 506 10.03 0.29 7.77
CA GLY A 506 8.68 -0.04 8.25
C GLY A 506 8.17 -1.33 7.64
N HIS A 507 6.87 -1.64 7.88
CA HIS A 507 6.22 -2.80 7.29
C HIS A 507 5.93 -2.53 5.82
N GLY A 508 6.80 -3.01 4.94
CA GLY A 508 6.66 -2.83 3.50
C GLY A 508 5.48 -3.63 2.94
N GLN A 509 4.63 -2.99 2.12
CA GLN A 509 3.42 -3.59 1.59
C GLN A 509 3.41 -3.70 0.07
N ARG A 510 3.83 -2.63 -0.63
CA ARG A 510 3.83 -2.57 -2.08
C ARG A 510 5.14 -2.03 -2.60
N ILE A 511 5.49 -2.47 -3.81
CA ILE A 511 6.68 -2.05 -4.53
C ILE A 511 6.34 -1.86 -6.01
N SER A 512 6.97 -0.88 -6.64
CA SER A 512 6.94 -0.71 -8.08
C SER A 512 8.28 -0.21 -8.58
N ALA A 513 8.62 -0.47 -9.84
CA ALA A 513 9.80 0.07 -10.48
C ALA A 513 9.47 0.56 -11.89
N ALA A 514 9.90 1.77 -12.20
CA ALA A 514 9.69 2.39 -13.50
C ALA A 514 10.64 3.57 -13.70
N ASN A 515 10.60 4.17 -14.88
CA ASN A 515 11.37 5.37 -15.20
C ASN A 515 10.66 6.64 -14.67
N TYR A 516 10.64 6.79 -13.33
CA TYR A 516 10.01 7.96 -12.68
C TYR A 516 10.86 9.23 -12.82
N CYS A 517 12.18 9.09 -12.92
CA CYS A 517 13.13 10.20 -13.02
C CYS A 517 14.01 10.01 -14.28
N PRO A 518 13.54 10.41 -15.47
CA PRO A 518 14.21 10.09 -16.76
C PRO A 518 15.61 10.69 -16.90
N GLU A 519 15.97 11.66 -16.06
CA GLU A 519 17.32 12.25 -15.99
C GLU A 519 18.32 11.42 -15.19
N ARG A 520 17.85 10.38 -14.47
CA ARG A 520 18.68 9.44 -13.69
C ARG A 520 19.00 8.20 -14.50
N LYS A 521 20.04 7.54 -14.10
CA LYS A 521 20.41 6.24 -14.65
C LYS A 521 19.63 5.13 -13.96
N GLY A 522 19.07 4.22 -14.74
CA GLY A 522 18.32 3.07 -14.26
C GLY A 522 16.86 3.40 -13.96
N LEU A 523 16.20 2.51 -13.27
CA LEU A 523 14.79 2.65 -12.88
C LEU A 523 14.70 2.97 -11.40
N GLU A 524 13.86 3.91 -11.03
CA GLU A 524 13.58 4.17 -9.63
C GLU A 524 12.63 3.11 -9.09
N ILE A 525 12.80 2.81 -7.79
CA ILE A 525 11.99 1.85 -7.06
C ILE A 525 11.16 2.61 -6.02
N CYS A 526 9.84 2.51 -6.16
CA CYS A 526 8.89 3.11 -5.23
C CYS A 526 8.35 2.03 -4.27
N THR A 527 8.32 2.32 -2.97
CA THR A 527 7.78 1.41 -1.95
C THR A 527 6.79 2.12 -1.06
N THR A 528 5.81 1.40 -0.50
CA THR A 528 4.93 1.95 0.54
C THR A 528 4.82 1.00 1.71
N THR A 529 4.61 1.58 2.89
CA THR A 529 4.42 0.84 4.13
C THR A 529 2.94 0.62 4.42
N TYR A 530 2.69 -0.40 5.25
CA TYR A 530 1.42 -0.66 5.89
C TYR A 530 1.66 -1.19 7.30
N TRP A 531 0.62 -1.60 8.02
CA TRP A 531 0.71 -2.08 9.39
C TRP A 531 1.49 -1.16 10.35
N GLU A 532 0.77 -0.56 11.26
CA GLU A 532 1.28 0.31 12.33
C GLU A 532 1.79 1.68 11.85
N TYR A 533 2.37 1.79 10.64
CA TYR A 533 2.91 3.04 10.06
C TYR A 533 2.48 3.14 8.60
N GLN A 534 1.23 3.48 8.38
CA GLN A 534 0.58 3.34 7.10
C GLN A 534 0.97 4.41 6.09
N GLY A 535 1.11 3.95 4.85
CA GLY A 535 1.12 4.83 3.69
C GLY A 535 2.34 5.72 3.57
N ILE A 536 3.46 5.43 4.27
CA ILE A 536 4.72 6.11 4.00
C ILE A 536 5.22 5.64 2.64
N ILE A 537 5.45 6.57 1.74
CA ILE A 537 5.98 6.32 0.40
C ILE A 537 7.44 6.71 0.39
N TYR A 538 8.27 5.81 -0.16
CA TYR A 538 9.68 6.06 -0.42
C TYR A 538 9.95 5.90 -1.90
N LEU A 539 10.75 6.80 -2.47
CA LEU A 539 11.37 6.60 -3.76
C LEU A 539 12.85 6.36 -3.58
N HIS A 540 13.34 5.32 -4.23
CA HIS A 540 14.74 4.91 -4.21
C HIS A 540 15.34 4.97 -5.62
N ASP A 541 16.64 5.15 -5.72
CA ASP A 541 17.35 4.93 -6.98
C ASP A 541 17.44 3.43 -7.32
N CYS A 542 18.00 3.10 -8.49
CA CYS A 542 18.15 1.72 -8.98
C CYS A 542 19.04 0.83 -8.08
N LYS A 543 19.75 1.39 -7.12
CA LYS A 543 20.59 0.68 -6.13
C LYS A 543 19.94 0.58 -4.76
N GLY A 544 18.77 1.17 -4.57
CA GLY A 544 18.04 1.19 -3.32
C GLY A 544 18.32 2.39 -2.43
N ASN A 545 19.16 3.35 -2.82
CA ASN A 545 19.38 4.55 -2.02
C ASN A 545 18.13 5.44 -2.04
N GLU A 546 17.67 5.86 -0.87
CA GLU A 546 16.51 6.72 -0.72
C GLU A 546 16.74 8.09 -1.39
N LEU A 547 15.84 8.49 -2.27
CA LEU A 547 15.82 9.80 -2.91
C LEU A 547 14.95 10.77 -2.13
N TRP A 548 13.76 10.33 -1.77
CA TRP A 548 12.82 11.06 -0.92
C TRP A 548 11.82 10.11 -0.25
N HIS A 549 11.15 10.63 0.76
CA HIS A 549 10.00 9.99 1.40
C HIS A 549 8.89 11.00 1.67
N MET A 550 7.67 10.52 1.78
CA MET A 550 6.50 11.29 2.19
C MET A 550 5.48 10.41 2.90
N GLU A 551 4.68 11.02 3.76
CA GLU A 551 3.52 10.40 4.38
C GLU A 551 2.26 11.18 4.00
N PRO A 552 1.51 10.73 2.97
CA PRO A 552 0.23 11.33 2.61
C PRO A 552 -0.78 11.21 3.74
N SER A 553 -1.72 12.16 3.80
CA SER A 553 -2.79 12.15 4.81
C SER A 553 -3.88 11.12 4.51
N SER A 554 -3.87 10.47 3.34
CA SER A 554 -4.80 9.40 2.97
C SER A 554 -4.08 8.07 2.79
N ASN A 555 -4.82 6.99 3.00
CA ASN A 555 -4.38 5.61 2.84
C ASN A 555 -4.87 5.01 1.52
N GLY A 556 -4.51 3.76 1.24
CA GLY A 556 -4.94 3.05 0.04
C GLY A 556 -4.15 3.40 -1.21
N ASN A 557 -2.90 3.88 -1.05
CA ASN A 557 -2.02 4.20 -2.16
C ASN A 557 -1.52 2.93 -2.85
N ILE A 558 -1.79 2.80 -4.15
CA ILE A 558 -1.40 1.62 -4.92
C ILE A 558 0.01 1.70 -5.48
N ILE A 559 0.61 2.90 -5.55
CA ILE A 559 1.93 3.22 -6.10
C ILE A 559 2.21 2.54 -7.45
N ALA A 560 1.19 2.43 -8.29
CA ALA A 560 1.33 1.81 -9.60
C ALA A 560 2.05 2.75 -10.58
N PRO A 561 2.94 2.23 -11.42
CA PRO A 561 3.49 3.00 -12.52
C PRO A 561 2.41 3.28 -13.56
N VAL A 562 2.39 4.50 -14.10
CA VAL A 562 1.42 4.95 -15.10
C VAL A 562 2.16 5.59 -16.26
N ASN A 563 2.05 5.00 -17.44
CA ASN A 563 2.46 5.60 -18.68
C ASN A 563 1.43 6.67 -19.15
N TRP A 564 1.37 7.78 -18.42
CA TRP A 564 0.32 8.78 -18.62
C TRP A 564 0.54 9.66 -19.86
N GLN A 565 1.78 9.95 -20.21
CA GLN A 565 2.14 10.82 -21.33
C GLN A 565 2.54 10.04 -22.59
N GLY A 566 2.88 8.77 -22.49
CA GLY A 566 3.36 7.95 -23.59
C GLY A 566 4.82 8.22 -23.99
N ASP A 567 5.59 8.93 -23.18
CA ASP A 567 6.95 9.39 -23.51
C ASP A 567 8.07 8.56 -22.87
N GLY A 568 7.73 7.52 -22.13
CA GLY A 568 8.68 6.68 -21.41
C GLY A 568 9.05 7.22 -20.05
N THR A 569 8.29 8.19 -19.54
CA THR A 569 8.33 8.66 -18.16
C THR A 569 7.03 8.24 -17.48
N GLU A 570 7.13 7.45 -16.45
CA GLU A 570 5.98 7.02 -15.69
C GLU A 570 5.68 7.97 -14.53
N LEU A 571 4.40 8.00 -14.14
CA LEU A 571 3.93 8.62 -12.92
C LEU A 571 3.60 7.55 -11.87
N ILE A 572 3.53 7.94 -10.61
CA ILE A 572 3.15 7.06 -9.51
C ILE A 572 1.68 7.33 -9.17
N LEU A 573 0.79 6.39 -9.45
CA LEU A 573 -0.62 6.51 -9.05
C LEU A 573 -0.77 6.27 -7.55
N LEU A 574 -1.31 7.24 -6.82
CA LEU A 574 -1.68 7.07 -5.42
C LEU A 574 -3.04 6.37 -5.29
N ASN A 575 -4.10 7.12 -5.51
CA ASN A 575 -5.50 6.69 -5.47
C ASN A 575 -6.39 7.74 -6.13
N GLY A 576 -7.71 7.50 -6.19
CA GLY A 576 -8.68 8.39 -6.81
C GLY A 576 -9.15 9.56 -5.94
N ASN A 577 -8.67 9.74 -4.71
CA ASN A 577 -9.17 10.79 -3.85
C ASN A 577 -8.88 12.19 -4.39
N ILE A 578 -9.90 13.05 -4.47
CA ILE A 578 -9.81 14.39 -5.07
C ILE A 578 -8.91 15.37 -4.32
N THR A 579 -8.68 15.12 -3.03
CA THR A 579 -7.88 16.01 -2.17
C THR A 579 -6.46 15.48 -1.94
N TYR A 580 -6.33 14.17 -1.70
CA TYR A 580 -5.09 13.54 -1.24
C TYR A 580 -4.54 12.52 -2.22
N GLY A 581 -5.30 12.21 -3.28
CA GLY A 581 -4.91 11.26 -4.33
C GLY A 581 -4.28 11.92 -5.54
N GLY A 582 -4.36 11.23 -6.69
CA GLY A 582 -3.77 11.67 -7.95
C GLY A 582 -2.50 10.91 -8.30
N MET A 583 -1.65 11.51 -9.13
CA MET A 583 -0.40 10.90 -9.58
C MET A 583 0.79 11.82 -9.28
N LEU A 584 1.86 11.22 -8.72
CA LEU A 584 3.12 11.90 -8.44
C LEU A 584 4.07 11.80 -9.65
N ASP A 585 4.88 12.83 -9.84
CA ASP A 585 6.10 12.74 -10.64
C ASP A 585 7.28 12.21 -9.79
N GLY A 586 8.44 12.02 -10.43
CA GLY A 586 9.66 11.53 -9.76
C GLY A 586 10.21 12.45 -8.67
N ASP A 587 9.78 13.71 -8.62
CA ASP A 587 10.12 14.63 -7.51
C ASP A 587 9.14 14.55 -6.33
N GLY A 588 8.07 13.76 -6.43
CA GLY A 588 7.01 13.65 -5.42
C GLY A 588 5.97 14.77 -5.46
N ASP A 589 5.89 15.53 -6.53
CA ASP A 589 4.85 16.53 -6.73
C ASP A 589 3.60 15.88 -7.36
N VAL A 590 2.39 16.19 -6.84
CA VAL A 590 1.12 15.74 -7.47
C VAL A 590 0.88 16.54 -8.74
N VAL A 591 1.13 15.94 -9.89
CA VAL A 591 1.06 16.60 -11.21
C VAL A 591 -0.23 16.30 -11.98
N VAL A 592 -0.96 15.25 -11.61
CA VAL A 592 -2.27 14.90 -12.15
C VAL A 592 -3.25 14.72 -11.00
N THR A 593 -4.42 15.33 -11.10
CA THR A 593 -5.49 15.25 -10.09
C THR A 593 -6.80 14.85 -10.73
N PHE A 594 -7.59 14.02 -10.06
CA PHE A 594 -8.91 13.63 -10.55
C PHE A 594 -9.93 14.76 -10.37
N PRO A 595 -10.92 14.89 -11.30
CA PRO A 595 -11.97 15.91 -11.19
C PRO A 595 -12.96 15.56 -10.07
N ASP A 596 -13.58 16.56 -9.46
CA ASP A 596 -14.69 16.36 -8.52
C ASP A 596 -16.01 16.16 -9.31
N ASP A 597 -16.18 14.98 -9.89
CA ASP A 597 -17.33 14.59 -10.73
C ASP A 597 -18.15 13.46 -10.11
N GLY A 598 -17.87 13.12 -8.85
CA GLY A 598 -18.58 12.09 -8.09
C GLY A 598 -18.06 10.67 -8.34
N HIS A 599 -16.86 10.52 -8.91
CA HIS A 599 -16.21 9.22 -9.03
C HIS A 599 -15.88 8.61 -7.66
N PRO A 600 -15.85 7.27 -7.56
CA PRO A 600 -15.38 6.60 -6.34
C PRO A 600 -13.86 6.70 -6.19
N ASP A 601 -13.39 6.58 -4.96
CA ASP A 601 -11.95 6.60 -4.62
C ASP A 601 -11.48 5.35 -3.85
N LEU A 602 -12.34 4.33 -3.74
CA LEU A 602 -12.05 3.11 -2.98
C LEU A 602 -11.00 2.23 -3.65
N CYS A 603 -11.17 1.95 -4.94
CA CYS A 603 -10.29 1.07 -5.71
C CYS A 603 -9.79 1.79 -6.97
N ALA A 604 -8.56 1.47 -7.37
CA ALA A 604 -7.94 2.01 -8.58
C ALA A 604 -7.11 0.94 -9.29
N GLU A 605 -7.06 1.01 -10.63
CA GLU A 605 -6.22 0.17 -11.48
C GLU A 605 -5.73 0.95 -12.69
N VAL A 606 -4.59 0.52 -13.24
CA VAL A 606 -3.94 1.09 -14.41
C VAL A 606 -3.99 0.08 -15.53
N ILE A 607 -4.52 0.46 -16.68
CA ILE A 607 -4.61 -0.42 -17.84
C ILE A 607 -4.74 0.37 -19.13
N ASN A 608 -4.12 -0.10 -20.23
CA ASN A 608 -4.33 0.44 -21.55
C ASN A 608 -5.53 -0.25 -22.23
N VAL A 609 -6.64 0.46 -22.36
CA VAL A 609 -7.88 -0.07 -22.97
C VAL A 609 -8.31 0.67 -24.23
N THR A 610 -7.78 1.88 -24.48
CA THR A 610 -8.14 2.65 -25.68
C THR A 610 -7.27 2.32 -26.89
N GLY A 611 -6.16 1.63 -26.67
CA GLY A 611 -5.24 1.20 -27.74
C GLY A 611 -4.32 2.31 -28.24
N ASP A 612 -4.24 3.45 -27.54
CA ASP A 612 -3.14 4.39 -27.75
C ASP A 612 -1.90 3.98 -26.92
N ALA A 613 -0.81 4.71 -26.98
CA ALA A 613 0.43 4.33 -26.28
C ALA A 613 0.39 4.62 -24.78
N ARG A 614 -0.73 5.05 -24.21
CA ARG A 614 -0.84 5.53 -22.83
C ARG A 614 -1.80 4.65 -22.04
N ASP A 615 -1.64 4.69 -20.73
CA ASP A 615 -2.52 4.00 -19.81
C ASP A 615 -3.76 4.83 -19.45
N GLU A 616 -4.88 4.18 -19.24
CA GLU A 616 -6.08 4.70 -18.60
C GLU A 616 -6.09 4.33 -17.11
N ILE A 617 -6.87 5.11 -16.36
CA ILE A 617 -7.11 4.86 -14.93
C ILE A 617 -8.56 4.42 -14.74
N VAL A 618 -8.73 3.29 -14.08
CA VAL A 618 -10.02 2.74 -13.69
C VAL A 618 -10.21 2.95 -12.19
N LEU A 619 -11.27 3.66 -11.79
CA LEU A 619 -11.65 3.89 -10.39
C LEU A 619 -13.00 3.23 -10.14
N TRP A 620 -13.15 2.47 -9.04
CA TRP A 620 -14.42 1.83 -8.73
C TRP A 620 -14.68 1.63 -7.24
N ASP A 621 -15.96 1.46 -6.93
CA ASP A 621 -16.47 0.97 -5.66
C ASP A 621 -17.43 -0.22 -5.89
N ALA A 622 -18.28 -0.54 -4.93
CA ALA A 622 -19.26 -1.60 -5.05
C ALA A 622 -20.37 -1.31 -6.07
N ASP A 623 -20.60 -0.05 -6.40
CA ASP A 623 -21.75 0.40 -7.19
C ASP A 623 -21.38 0.91 -8.58
N ARG A 624 -20.18 1.48 -8.77
CA ARG A 624 -19.82 2.21 -9.99
C ARG A 624 -18.35 2.05 -10.35
N MET A 625 -18.08 2.09 -11.64
CA MET A 625 -16.74 2.15 -12.21
C MET A 625 -16.62 3.35 -13.15
N PHE A 626 -15.58 4.13 -12.99
CA PHE A 626 -15.21 5.27 -13.83
C PHE A 626 -13.89 4.99 -14.53
N ILE A 627 -13.81 5.25 -15.82
CA ILE A 627 -12.61 5.09 -16.63
C ILE A 627 -12.17 6.45 -17.12
N TYR A 628 -10.94 6.83 -16.83
CA TYR A 628 -10.34 8.11 -17.23
C TYR A 628 -9.24 7.91 -18.25
N THR A 629 -9.31 8.70 -19.31
CA THR A 629 -8.25 8.89 -20.31
C THR A 629 -7.69 10.30 -20.18
N GLN A 630 -6.78 10.68 -21.07
CA GLN A 630 -6.14 11.99 -21.08
C GLN A 630 -6.98 13.03 -21.84
N ASP A 631 -6.95 14.29 -21.41
CA ASP A 631 -7.64 15.42 -22.05
C ASP A 631 -6.96 15.91 -23.34
N ARG A 632 -5.80 15.36 -23.68
CA ARG A 632 -4.99 15.74 -24.85
C ARG A 632 -4.70 14.51 -25.72
N PRO A 633 -4.58 14.69 -27.06
CA PRO A 633 -4.18 13.59 -27.94
C PRO A 633 -2.75 13.13 -27.63
N CYS A 634 -2.45 11.85 -27.90
CA CYS A 634 -1.10 11.35 -27.85
C CYS A 634 -0.32 11.79 -29.10
N GLU A 635 0.72 12.62 -28.90
CA GLU A 635 1.54 13.14 -30.01
C GLU A 635 2.81 12.29 -30.26
N ILE A 636 3.06 11.28 -29.41
CA ILE A 636 4.33 10.57 -29.40
C ILE A 636 4.38 9.49 -30.47
N LYS A 637 5.36 9.60 -31.33
CA LYS A 637 5.70 8.64 -32.35
C LYS A 637 7.09 8.06 -32.08
N GLY A 638 7.21 6.79 -31.70
CA GLY A 638 8.51 6.14 -31.65
C GLY A 638 8.89 5.34 -30.42
N LYS A 639 8.11 5.41 -29.34
CA LYS A 639 8.23 4.47 -28.22
C LYS A 639 6.90 3.77 -28.04
N GLU A 640 6.92 2.48 -27.83
CA GLU A 640 5.77 1.66 -27.50
C GLU A 640 5.98 1.06 -26.12
N TYR A 641 4.98 1.18 -25.27
CA TYR A 641 4.98 0.47 -24.01
C TYR A 641 4.69 -1.00 -24.30
N VAL A 642 5.68 -1.82 -24.07
CA VAL A 642 5.51 -3.27 -24.11
C VAL A 642 5.73 -3.77 -22.68
N PRO A 643 4.69 -4.21 -22.01
CA PRO A 643 4.88 -4.84 -20.69
C PRO A 643 5.72 -6.09 -20.87
N GLU A 644 6.62 -6.33 -19.94
CA GLU A 644 7.55 -7.48 -19.98
C GLU A 644 6.83 -8.83 -20.04
N LYS A 645 5.63 -8.87 -19.46
CA LYS A 645 4.65 -9.97 -19.56
C LYS A 645 3.27 -9.37 -19.78
N TYR A 646 2.28 -10.21 -20.05
CA TYR A 646 0.89 -9.77 -20.21
C TYR A 646 0.40 -9.06 -18.95
N PRO A 647 0.12 -7.74 -18.97
CA PRO A 647 -0.11 -6.98 -17.76
C PRO A 647 -1.43 -7.31 -17.05
N HIS A 648 -2.35 -8.01 -17.71
CA HIS A 648 -3.67 -8.34 -17.19
C HIS A 648 -3.76 -9.75 -16.56
N TYR A 649 -2.68 -10.54 -16.57
CA TYR A 649 -2.64 -11.80 -15.85
C TYR A 649 -1.63 -11.74 -14.68
N ASN A 650 -1.68 -12.70 -13.78
CA ASN A 650 -0.86 -12.75 -12.56
C ASN A 650 -1.00 -11.53 -11.65
N SER A 651 -2.16 -10.89 -11.64
CA SER A 651 -2.44 -9.80 -10.73
C SER A 651 -3.11 -10.30 -9.45
N SER A 652 -2.83 -9.64 -8.35
CA SER A 652 -3.48 -9.82 -7.06
C SER A 652 -3.57 -8.45 -6.35
N ASN A 653 -3.80 -8.40 -5.07
CA ASN A 653 -3.53 -7.19 -4.28
C ASN A 653 -2.08 -6.74 -4.40
N TYR A 654 -1.18 -7.71 -4.59
CA TYR A 654 0.24 -7.52 -4.85
C TYR A 654 0.44 -7.64 -6.35
N ARG A 655 0.63 -6.55 -7.02
CA ARG A 655 0.51 -6.39 -8.46
C ARG A 655 1.50 -7.23 -9.29
N GLY A 656 2.63 -7.64 -8.70
CA GLY A 656 3.62 -8.45 -9.40
C GLY A 656 4.14 -7.79 -10.66
N GLU A 657 3.93 -8.40 -11.83
CA GLU A 657 4.38 -7.89 -13.14
C GLU A 657 3.80 -6.51 -13.48
N TYR A 658 2.64 -6.16 -12.95
CA TYR A 658 2.04 -4.83 -13.11
C TYR A 658 2.82 -3.69 -12.44
N SER A 659 3.64 -4.03 -11.47
CA SER A 659 4.44 -3.06 -10.72
C SER A 659 5.79 -2.76 -11.38
N PHE A 660 6.06 -3.38 -12.54
CA PHE A 660 7.29 -3.18 -13.31
C PHE A 660 6.97 -2.81 -14.75
N ALA A 661 7.41 -1.63 -15.17
CA ALA A 661 7.17 -1.10 -16.51
C ALA A 661 8.43 -1.16 -17.37
N LYS A 662 8.29 -1.60 -18.62
CA LYS A 662 9.38 -1.67 -19.60
C LYS A 662 8.99 -1.01 -20.91
N TRP A 663 9.91 -0.21 -21.43
CA TRP A 663 9.76 0.48 -22.71
C TRP A 663 10.69 -0.11 -23.76
N VAL A 664 10.17 -0.32 -24.97
CA VAL A 664 10.97 -0.67 -26.15
C VAL A 664 10.85 0.40 -27.21
N SER A 665 11.93 0.66 -27.95
CA SER A 665 11.90 1.53 -29.10
C SER A 665 11.33 0.76 -30.31
N ARG A 666 10.33 1.32 -31.00
CA ARG A 666 9.79 0.74 -32.25
C ARG A 666 10.86 0.48 -33.32
N ASN A 667 12.01 1.13 -33.22
CA ASN A 667 13.12 0.91 -34.15
C ASN A 667 13.93 -0.36 -33.85
N ASP A 668 13.79 -0.95 -32.68
CA ASP A 668 14.52 -2.16 -32.27
C ASP A 668 13.81 -3.42 -32.73
N GLU A 669 12.48 -3.43 -32.81
CA GLU A 669 11.71 -4.57 -33.38
C GLU A 669 11.97 -4.82 -34.88
N MET A 670 12.28 -3.77 -35.64
CA MET A 670 12.60 -3.94 -37.07
C MET A 670 13.99 -4.55 -37.32
N LYS A 671 14.79 -4.80 -36.30
CA LYS A 671 16.11 -5.45 -36.43
C LYS A 671 16.10 -6.94 -36.11
N GLU A 672 15.11 -7.45 -35.43
CA GLU A 672 14.99 -8.88 -35.09
C GLU A 672 14.34 -9.72 -36.21
N ASP A 673 13.62 -9.10 -37.15
CA ASP A 673 13.02 -9.75 -38.32
C ASP A 673 13.93 -9.77 -39.58
N LYS A 674 15.22 -9.61 -39.43
CA LYS A 674 16.24 -9.76 -40.47
C LYS A 674 17.27 -10.80 -40.03
#